data_b46a9b5f0faebe6a229624bc1e4b02b5
#
_entry.id   b46a9b5f0faebe6a229624bc1e4b02b5
#
_cell.length_a   1.000
_cell.length_b   1.000
_cell.length_c   1.000
_cell.angle_alpha   90.00
_cell.angle_beta   90.00
_cell.angle_gamma   90.00
#
_symmetry.space_group_name_H-M   'P 1'
#
loop_
_entity.id
_entity.type
_entity.pdbx_description
1 polymer ?
#
loop_
_entity_poly.entity_id
_entity_poly.type
_entity_poly.pdbx_seq_one_letter_code
_entity_poly.pdbx_strand_id
1 'polypeptide(L)'
;MGAGSFAQQYPFVHYTPRDGLVSNRVKSIYQDSKGKIYFVTQSGLSVYDGSRFINYTSEDGLQSDVVNFVMEMGEDSVWVITNTTGINCLVKGQLRTLELKNPSSPVINFLCRDENGNLYAAADEGLFLFQQDSFIRLPFEDSFGKDVNQYIVSLTLAGDYLLCLREPNLNGARVLYLYNYSDREIVSQTNKINILSIAKAKDGRIWLTTDKGVMELNNARLAKGEISLQELPYVYKDLSNKIGYIFFDNANNCWLVQGTGSLFKYDKNGHSTEYTTSSGLGMNTISFVFNDKENIIWLASEGGGVDKLTHTNISLTEQPFGFSQPSSLCLSATGNEMLLYSNREGKLVRFTGNTTKEMSPVAGAAEINQVVETSKGTFGIGSNKIFRLRKKGASWHPELLFRDTSLNHFGNTAIDAHGNLLITGEKYLTAVLENNVFQMPVHYLSDQVAADNKGNIWLANRKEEMVHVTTHPENAFAYLKQQAIYTKELKDLAPRSIIVDTIGRIWVGTRFKGIFVFTRENENLNLVFHLTSKTGLSENFVSYLVCDADNVIWACTPSGLDKINIKNGIPVIENLTRQNNVYENVFKVVIDKNKTAWALTSGRLIKITPETRNTSGYVPQLMVTQMRTGAAAINELSKHTFTYKQNNPSFYFAAPSFFDEKEIRYSYRLEGSGSKEWSEPSNNAAVSFVDLKPGNYTLNLKAVFPAGRYPDQTIQYFFSITPPWWQTWWFRLAIGIFAIGMLVTVIRLYYLGKLERQKTILEKKQAIEKERTRIATDMHDDLGAGLSRIKFLSETIGIKKQKEQSIEDEISSIRNYSHEMIDKMGEIVWALNEKNDSLNDLLSYTRSYAVEYLMQNGIRCTVEMADEFPTVFVTGEFRRNIYLAVKEALHNVVKHAAAGQVCISFRVHRQLEITIKDDGRGFDPNRNRPHSNGLINMKKRMQDIGGTFEINNAQGTYVHLSAPLTL
;
A
#
# COMPACT_ATOMS: atom_id res chain seq x y z
N MET A 1 25.41 57.36 3.45
CA MET A 1 25.90 55.96 3.42
C MET A 1 24.67 55.12 3.10
N GLY A 2 24.70 54.47 1.93
CA GLY A 2 23.56 53.67 1.48
C GLY A 2 23.25 52.56 2.48
N ALA A 3 22.02 52.47 2.89
CA ALA A 3 21.48 51.36 3.63
C ALA A 3 21.69 50.10 2.76
N GLY A 4 22.65 49.30 3.10
CA GLY A 4 22.79 47.99 2.47
C GLY A 4 21.53 47.22 2.74
N SER A 5 20.75 46.99 1.71
CA SER A 5 19.61 46.06 1.76
C SER A 5 20.19 44.67 1.96
N PHE A 6 20.09 44.12 3.16
CA PHE A 6 20.44 42.73 3.42
C PHE A 6 19.42 41.83 2.74
N ALA A 7 19.87 40.82 2.04
CA ALA A 7 18.96 39.89 1.35
C ALA A 7 18.03 39.20 2.34
N GLN A 8 16.75 39.53 2.22
CA GLN A 8 15.71 38.91 3.01
C GLN A 8 15.39 37.55 2.38
N GLN A 9 15.46 36.49 3.14
CA GLN A 9 15.09 35.15 2.72
C GLN A 9 13.66 34.80 3.14
N TYR A 10 13.02 33.98 2.34
CA TYR A 10 11.67 33.47 2.61
C TYR A 10 11.72 31.93 2.71
N PRO A 11 10.85 31.32 3.53
CA PRO A 11 10.87 29.89 3.78
C PRO A 11 10.15 29.12 2.66
N PHE A 12 10.78 29.03 1.50
CA PHE A 12 10.28 28.22 0.40
C PHE A 12 10.51 26.74 0.65
N VAL A 13 9.53 25.91 0.27
CA VAL A 13 9.65 24.48 0.18
C VAL A 13 9.75 24.09 -1.28
N HIS A 14 10.83 23.38 -1.66
CA HIS A 14 11.12 23.01 -3.03
C HIS A 14 10.65 21.59 -3.32
N TYR A 15 9.96 21.39 -4.44
CA TYR A 15 9.58 20.08 -4.97
C TYR A 15 10.24 19.84 -6.33
N THR A 16 10.97 18.74 -6.41
CA THR A 16 11.75 18.33 -7.57
C THR A 16 11.47 16.86 -7.91
N PRO A 17 12.04 16.29 -8.96
CA PRO A 17 11.93 14.85 -9.22
C PRO A 17 12.47 13.96 -8.09
N ARG A 18 13.33 14.47 -7.22
CA ARG A 18 13.78 13.75 -6.02
C ARG A 18 12.66 13.58 -4.98
N ASP A 19 11.68 14.48 -5.02
CA ASP A 19 10.51 14.47 -4.14
C ASP A 19 9.32 13.72 -4.76
N GLY A 20 9.46 13.29 -6.04
CA GLY A 20 8.45 12.54 -6.78
C GLY A 20 7.77 13.31 -7.92
N LEU A 21 8.12 14.57 -8.18
CA LEU A 21 7.62 15.33 -9.32
C LEU A 21 8.14 14.68 -10.63
N VAL A 22 7.31 14.60 -11.68
CA VAL A 22 7.72 13.94 -12.94
C VAL A 22 8.79 14.72 -13.71
N SER A 23 8.81 16.05 -13.59
CA SER A 23 9.76 16.93 -14.31
C SER A 23 10.02 18.23 -13.57
N ASN A 24 11.24 18.76 -13.68
CA ASN A 24 11.59 20.11 -13.20
C ASN A 24 10.98 21.25 -14.05
N ARG A 25 10.50 20.95 -15.27
CA ARG A 25 9.91 21.96 -16.15
C ARG A 25 8.40 21.97 -16.00
N VAL A 26 7.91 22.81 -15.12
CA VAL A 26 6.49 22.92 -14.80
C VAL A 26 5.93 24.16 -15.48
N LYS A 27 4.90 23.99 -16.33
CA LYS A 27 4.25 25.07 -17.09
C LYS A 27 3.18 25.80 -16.29
N SER A 28 2.31 25.02 -15.63
CA SER A 28 1.19 25.57 -14.87
C SER A 28 0.77 24.63 -13.74
N ILE A 29 -0.07 25.14 -12.85
CA ILE A 29 -0.57 24.43 -11.67
C ILE A 29 -2.08 24.58 -11.64
N TYR A 30 -2.78 23.51 -11.31
CA TYR A 30 -4.23 23.48 -11.14
C TYR A 30 -4.59 22.76 -9.83
N GLN A 31 -5.70 23.13 -9.19
CA GLN A 31 -6.26 22.45 -8.02
C GLN A 31 -7.71 22.04 -8.28
N ASP A 32 -8.03 20.75 -8.07
CA ASP A 32 -9.38 20.24 -8.24
C ASP A 32 -10.32 20.62 -7.07
N SER A 33 -11.59 20.25 -7.17
CA SER A 33 -12.58 20.51 -6.14
C SER A 33 -12.27 19.80 -4.81
N LYS A 34 -11.61 18.64 -4.88
CA LYS A 34 -11.19 17.83 -3.73
C LYS A 34 -9.88 18.29 -3.08
N GLY A 35 -9.22 19.29 -3.67
CA GLY A 35 -7.99 19.90 -3.15
C GLY A 35 -6.69 19.27 -3.66
N LYS A 36 -6.70 18.27 -4.53
CA LYS A 36 -5.47 17.76 -5.14
C LYS A 36 -4.87 18.79 -6.07
N ILE A 37 -3.53 18.86 -6.10
CA ILE A 37 -2.81 19.77 -6.99
C ILE A 37 -2.26 18.99 -8.18
N TYR A 38 -2.42 19.55 -9.36
CA TYR A 38 -1.96 19.04 -10.64
C TYR A 38 -0.84 19.92 -11.18
N PHE A 39 0.33 19.35 -11.39
CA PHE A 39 1.48 20.03 -11.99
C PHE A 39 1.59 19.62 -13.45
N VAL A 40 1.31 20.58 -14.31
CA VAL A 40 1.37 20.44 -15.77
C VAL A 40 2.81 20.59 -16.22
N THR A 41 3.39 19.54 -16.82
CA THR A 41 4.82 19.57 -17.17
C THR A 41 5.09 19.24 -18.64
N GLN A 42 6.35 19.36 -19.05
CA GLN A 42 6.80 18.96 -20.40
C GLN A 42 7.09 17.45 -20.52
N SER A 43 7.04 16.69 -19.41
CA SER A 43 7.37 15.26 -19.38
C SER A 43 6.30 14.43 -18.66
N GLY A 44 5.06 14.87 -18.71
CA GLY A 44 3.91 14.22 -18.06
C GLY A 44 3.12 15.14 -17.13
N LEU A 45 2.20 14.52 -16.40
CA LEU A 45 1.38 15.16 -15.37
C LEU A 45 1.72 14.58 -14.00
N SER A 46 1.97 15.44 -13.02
CA SER A 46 2.08 15.03 -11.62
C SER A 46 0.86 15.48 -10.83
N VAL A 47 0.26 14.57 -10.09
CA VAL A 47 -0.87 14.85 -9.17
C VAL A 47 -0.38 14.67 -7.74
N TYR A 48 -0.51 15.71 -6.93
CA TYR A 48 -0.09 15.73 -5.52
C TYR A 48 -1.31 15.79 -4.60
N ASP A 49 -1.41 14.83 -3.69
CA ASP A 49 -2.52 14.73 -2.75
C ASP A 49 -2.17 15.21 -1.31
N GLY A 50 -0.97 15.80 -1.14
CA GLY A 50 -0.42 16.21 0.16
C GLY A 50 0.41 15.12 0.84
N SER A 51 0.31 13.87 0.39
CA SER A 51 1.11 12.75 0.93
C SER A 51 2.12 12.20 -0.08
N ARG A 52 1.77 12.18 -1.36
CA ARG A 52 2.58 11.60 -2.43
C ARG A 52 2.26 12.22 -3.79
N PHE A 53 3.21 12.07 -4.70
CA PHE A 53 3.02 12.33 -6.12
C PHE A 53 2.56 11.07 -6.86
N ILE A 54 1.59 11.24 -7.75
CA ILE A 54 1.15 10.22 -8.71
C ILE A 54 1.42 10.81 -10.09
N ASN A 55 2.27 10.14 -10.86
CA ASN A 55 2.69 10.62 -12.18
C ASN A 55 1.96 9.87 -13.28
N TYR A 56 1.68 10.58 -14.37
CA TYR A 56 1.08 10.04 -15.58
C TYR A 56 1.91 10.47 -16.77
N THR A 57 2.33 9.51 -17.58
CA THR A 57 3.15 9.68 -18.79
C THR A 57 2.52 8.94 -19.96
N SER A 58 3.14 8.98 -21.11
CA SER A 58 2.73 8.18 -22.28
C SER A 58 2.75 6.67 -21.99
N GLU A 59 3.61 6.21 -21.09
CA GLU A 59 3.64 4.80 -20.61
C GLU A 59 2.37 4.44 -19.84
N ASP A 60 1.73 5.41 -19.19
CA ASP A 60 0.48 5.25 -18.43
C ASP A 60 -0.76 5.50 -19.31
N GLY A 61 -0.58 5.88 -20.57
CA GLY A 61 -1.64 6.10 -21.55
C GLY A 61 -1.95 7.55 -21.87
N LEU A 62 -1.12 8.54 -21.51
CA LEU A 62 -1.19 9.89 -22.07
C LEU A 62 -0.88 9.85 -23.57
N GLN A 63 -1.58 10.64 -24.35
CA GLN A 63 -1.33 10.74 -25.79
C GLN A 63 0.00 11.45 -26.12
N SER A 64 0.48 12.28 -25.20
CA SER A 64 1.80 12.93 -25.26
C SER A 64 2.25 13.30 -23.84
N ASP A 65 3.55 13.24 -23.59
CA ASP A 65 4.12 13.70 -22.33
C ASP A 65 4.08 15.24 -22.18
N VAL A 66 3.93 15.97 -23.26
CA VAL A 66 3.78 17.43 -23.23
C VAL A 66 2.33 17.78 -22.88
N VAL A 67 2.09 18.07 -21.62
CA VAL A 67 0.77 18.52 -21.14
C VAL A 67 0.65 20.04 -21.33
N ASN A 68 -0.48 20.50 -21.90
CA ASN A 68 -0.78 21.92 -22.11
C ASN A 68 -1.66 22.48 -21.00
N PHE A 69 -2.72 21.77 -20.64
CA PHE A 69 -3.72 22.26 -19.70
C PHE A 69 -4.42 21.12 -18.94
N VAL A 70 -4.96 21.43 -17.78
CA VAL A 70 -5.77 20.51 -16.96
C VAL A 70 -6.99 21.26 -16.44
N MET A 71 -8.16 20.63 -16.50
CA MET A 71 -9.41 21.18 -16.00
C MET A 71 -10.35 20.11 -15.44
N GLU A 72 -10.95 20.35 -14.30
CA GLU A 72 -12.01 19.51 -13.74
C GLU A 72 -13.33 19.73 -14.49
N MET A 73 -13.92 18.65 -14.98
CA MET A 73 -15.15 18.68 -15.78
C MET A 73 -16.39 18.19 -15.03
N GLY A 74 -16.23 17.52 -13.93
CA GLY A 74 -17.29 17.00 -13.08
C GLY A 74 -16.71 16.26 -11.89
N GLU A 75 -17.54 15.72 -11.01
CA GLU A 75 -17.07 14.96 -9.86
C GLU A 75 -16.18 13.79 -10.30
N ASP A 76 -14.93 13.78 -9.79
CA ASP A 76 -13.91 12.78 -10.11
C ASP A 76 -13.45 12.70 -11.57
N SER A 77 -13.72 13.71 -12.40
CA SER A 77 -13.36 13.74 -13.82
C SER A 77 -12.52 14.97 -14.14
N VAL A 78 -11.25 14.76 -14.47
CA VAL A 78 -10.31 15.82 -14.85
C VAL A 78 -9.83 15.59 -16.28
N TRP A 79 -10.02 16.59 -17.13
CA TRP A 79 -9.48 16.56 -18.50
C TRP A 79 -8.01 16.95 -18.49
N VAL A 80 -7.22 16.17 -19.17
CA VAL A 80 -5.78 16.39 -19.37
C VAL A 80 -5.53 16.63 -20.86
N ILE A 81 -5.20 17.85 -21.18
CA ILE A 81 -4.97 18.32 -22.55
C ILE A 81 -3.47 18.23 -22.83
N THR A 82 -3.11 17.47 -23.83
CA THR A 82 -1.73 17.31 -24.27
C THR A 82 -1.49 18.08 -25.60
N ASN A 83 -0.24 18.21 -26.00
CA ASN A 83 0.14 18.90 -27.26
C ASN A 83 -0.12 18.03 -28.50
N THR A 84 -1.28 17.34 -28.50
CA THR A 84 -1.75 16.48 -29.60
C THR A 84 -3.26 16.62 -29.75
N THR A 85 -3.78 16.15 -30.88
CA THR A 85 -5.22 15.98 -31.02
C THR A 85 -5.75 14.88 -30.11
N GLY A 86 -6.90 15.10 -29.49
CA GLY A 86 -7.50 14.20 -28.51
C GLY A 86 -7.37 14.70 -27.08
N ILE A 87 -8.20 14.13 -26.21
CA ILE A 87 -8.27 14.52 -24.80
C ILE A 87 -8.12 13.26 -23.96
N ASN A 88 -7.22 13.31 -23.00
CA ASN A 88 -7.19 12.33 -21.93
C ASN A 88 -8.12 12.77 -20.79
N CYS A 89 -8.81 11.82 -20.20
CA CYS A 89 -9.67 12.04 -19.04
C CYS A 89 -9.20 11.19 -17.88
N LEU A 90 -8.87 11.82 -16.77
CA LEU A 90 -8.53 11.16 -15.52
C LEU A 90 -9.80 10.99 -14.71
N VAL A 91 -10.35 9.78 -14.69
CA VAL A 91 -11.57 9.43 -13.95
C VAL A 91 -11.21 8.53 -12.78
N LYS A 92 -11.46 8.97 -11.55
CA LYS A 92 -11.14 8.22 -10.31
C LYS A 92 -9.69 7.66 -10.29
N GLY A 93 -8.74 8.42 -10.82
CA GLY A 93 -7.33 8.04 -10.89
C GLY A 93 -6.96 7.12 -12.05
N GLN A 94 -7.89 6.79 -12.95
CA GLN A 94 -7.64 6.07 -14.20
C GLN A 94 -7.59 7.02 -15.38
N LEU A 95 -6.56 6.89 -16.17
CA LEU A 95 -6.43 7.62 -17.42
C LEU A 95 -7.20 6.90 -18.53
N ARG A 96 -8.07 7.63 -19.22
CA ARG A 96 -8.85 7.15 -20.37
C ARG A 96 -8.78 8.19 -21.46
N THR A 97 -8.86 7.78 -22.71
CA THR A 97 -9.07 8.71 -23.84
C THR A 97 -10.56 9.04 -23.91
N LEU A 98 -10.89 10.31 -24.06
CA LEU A 98 -12.27 10.75 -24.25
C LEU A 98 -12.71 10.39 -25.68
N GLU A 99 -13.80 9.66 -25.81
CA GLU A 99 -14.40 9.37 -27.11
C GLU A 99 -15.23 10.58 -27.55
N LEU A 100 -14.79 11.20 -28.65
CA LEU A 100 -15.48 12.33 -29.27
C LEU A 100 -16.31 11.82 -30.44
N LYS A 101 -17.48 12.42 -30.65
CA LYS A 101 -18.33 12.09 -31.84
C LYS A 101 -17.62 12.48 -33.17
N ASN A 102 -16.85 13.54 -33.13
CA ASN A 102 -16.02 13.94 -34.27
C ASN A 102 -14.57 13.50 -33.94
N PRO A 103 -13.92 12.66 -34.76
CA PRO A 103 -12.64 12.04 -34.40
C PRO A 103 -11.45 13.01 -34.34
N SER A 104 -11.58 14.25 -34.74
CA SER A 104 -10.54 15.27 -34.68
C SER A 104 -10.88 16.33 -33.63
N SER A 105 -10.28 16.23 -32.44
CA SER A 105 -10.20 17.41 -31.59
C SER A 105 -9.07 18.31 -32.09
N PRO A 106 -9.20 19.65 -31.93
CA PRO A 106 -8.09 20.57 -32.19
C PRO A 106 -6.96 20.37 -31.18
N VAL A 107 -5.76 20.89 -31.46
CA VAL A 107 -4.67 21.01 -30.49
C VAL A 107 -5.01 22.13 -29.52
N ILE A 108 -5.51 21.76 -28.37
CA ILE A 108 -6.04 22.71 -27.40
C ILE A 108 -4.89 23.28 -26.54
N ASN A 109 -4.86 24.60 -26.40
CA ASN A 109 -3.91 25.33 -25.56
C ASN A 109 -4.52 25.71 -24.20
N PHE A 110 -5.82 26.08 -24.19
CA PHE A 110 -6.50 26.56 -23.00
C PHE A 110 -8.00 26.26 -23.06
N LEU A 111 -8.62 26.01 -21.91
CA LEU A 111 -10.06 25.83 -21.75
C LEU A 111 -10.63 26.92 -20.84
N CYS A 112 -11.80 27.46 -21.18
CA CYS A 112 -12.52 28.43 -20.38
C CYS A 112 -14.00 28.08 -20.35
N ARG A 113 -14.63 28.23 -19.19
CA ARG A 113 -16.07 28.00 -19.02
C ARG A 113 -16.76 29.34 -18.77
N ASP A 114 -17.86 29.62 -19.47
CA ASP A 114 -18.68 30.79 -19.20
C ASP A 114 -19.60 30.58 -17.96
N GLU A 115 -20.33 31.61 -17.60
CA GLU A 115 -21.26 31.60 -16.45
C GLU A 115 -22.45 30.64 -16.66
N ASN A 116 -22.78 30.31 -17.92
CA ASN A 116 -23.84 29.36 -18.29
C ASN A 116 -23.33 27.91 -18.34
N GLY A 117 -22.04 27.70 -18.09
CA GLY A 117 -21.40 26.36 -18.10
C GLY A 117 -20.93 25.91 -19.51
N ASN A 118 -21.03 26.74 -20.55
CA ASN A 118 -20.48 26.40 -21.87
C ASN A 118 -18.95 26.40 -21.82
N LEU A 119 -18.35 25.43 -22.50
CA LEU A 119 -16.91 25.23 -22.53
C LEU A 119 -16.31 25.71 -23.85
N TYR A 120 -15.43 26.69 -23.77
CA TYR A 120 -14.69 27.23 -24.90
C TYR A 120 -13.25 26.74 -24.89
N ALA A 121 -12.71 26.42 -26.06
CA ALA A 121 -11.34 25.96 -26.25
C ALA A 121 -10.58 26.94 -27.15
N ALA A 122 -9.46 27.42 -26.63
CA ALA A 122 -8.43 28.07 -27.41
C ALA A 122 -7.51 27.01 -28.03
N ALA A 123 -7.30 27.04 -29.31
CA ALA A 123 -6.54 26.05 -30.03
C ALA A 123 -5.67 26.66 -31.13
N ASP A 124 -4.73 25.87 -31.64
CA ASP A 124 -3.91 26.28 -32.81
C ASP A 124 -4.78 26.48 -34.04
N GLU A 125 -5.85 25.69 -34.17
CA GLU A 125 -6.81 25.79 -35.25
C GLU A 125 -7.90 26.86 -35.02
N GLY A 126 -7.92 27.51 -33.85
CA GLY A 126 -8.79 28.65 -33.55
C GLY A 126 -9.60 28.52 -32.27
N LEU A 127 -10.76 29.23 -32.23
CA LEU A 127 -11.71 29.21 -31.13
C LEU A 127 -12.79 28.16 -31.36
N PHE A 128 -13.02 27.31 -30.37
CA PHE A 128 -14.02 26.24 -30.43
C PHE A 128 -14.97 26.32 -29.24
N LEU A 129 -16.20 25.86 -29.45
CA LEU A 129 -17.19 25.56 -28.44
C LEU A 129 -17.36 24.05 -28.34
N PHE A 130 -17.26 23.50 -27.09
CA PHE A 130 -17.53 22.09 -26.85
C PHE A 130 -19.02 21.88 -26.58
N GLN A 131 -19.67 21.10 -27.43
CA GLN A 131 -21.09 20.82 -27.35
C GLN A 131 -21.39 19.42 -27.88
N GLN A 132 -22.23 18.62 -27.18
CA GLN A 132 -22.65 17.28 -27.59
C GLN A 132 -21.48 16.36 -27.99
N ASP A 133 -20.45 16.31 -27.16
CA ASP A 133 -19.22 15.54 -27.32
C ASP A 133 -18.43 15.88 -28.60
N SER A 134 -18.50 17.12 -29.06
CA SER A 134 -17.80 17.60 -30.26
C SER A 134 -17.29 19.03 -30.07
N PHE A 135 -16.15 19.34 -30.70
CA PHE A 135 -15.64 20.70 -30.81
C PHE A 135 -16.16 21.35 -32.09
N ILE A 136 -16.92 22.42 -31.93
CA ILE A 136 -17.51 23.20 -33.03
C ILE A 136 -16.66 24.45 -33.17
N ARG A 137 -16.00 24.62 -34.33
CA ARG A 137 -15.24 25.83 -34.64
C ARG A 137 -16.18 27.02 -34.74
N LEU A 138 -15.86 28.09 -33.94
CA LEU A 138 -16.66 29.31 -33.95
C LEU A 138 -16.16 30.28 -35.02
N PRO A 139 -17.03 31.15 -35.60
CA PRO A 139 -16.57 32.21 -36.48
C PRO A 139 -15.68 33.19 -35.70
N PHE A 140 -14.55 33.59 -36.27
CA PHE A 140 -13.60 34.50 -35.65
C PHE A 140 -12.96 35.39 -36.73
N GLU A 141 -13.75 36.36 -37.26
CA GLU A 141 -13.32 37.28 -38.31
C GLU A 141 -13.04 38.67 -37.71
N ASP A 142 -11.95 39.29 -38.15
CA ASP A 142 -11.63 40.66 -37.76
C ASP A 142 -12.56 41.71 -38.39
N SER A 143 -12.40 43.00 -38.01
CA SER A 143 -13.19 44.09 -38.53
C SER A 143 -13.07 44.31 -40.05
N PHE A 144 -12.21 43.60 -40.75
CA PHE A 144 -12.03 43.60 -42.20
C PHE A 144 -12.60 42.34 -42.87
N GLY A 145 -13.32 41.50 -42.13
CA GLY A 145 -13.87 40.23 -42.64
C GLY A 145 -12.82 39.15 -42.90
N LYS A 146 -11.61 39.29 -42.33
CA LYS A 146 -10.56 38.33 -42.47
C LYS A 146 -10.67 37.28 -41.36
N ASP A 147 -10.70 36.01 -41.75
CA ASP A 147 -10.59 34.91 -40.77
C ASP A 147 -9.23 34.96 -40.06
N VAL A 148 -9.24 35.29 -38.76
CA VAL A 148 -8.08 35.32 -37.91
C VAL A 148 -8.12 34.18 -36.86
N ASN A 149 -8.94 33.17 -37.07
CA ASN A 149 -9.22 32.07 -36.19
C ASN A 149 -8.11 31.01 -36.20
N GLN A 150 -6.91 31.37 -35.78
CA GLN A 150 -5.73 30.50 -35.65
C GLN A 150 -4.86 30.96 -34.48
N TYR A 151 -4.14 30.02 -33.84
CA TYR A 151 -3.17 30.25 -32.79
C TYR A 151 -3.72 31.06 -31.62
N ILE A 152 -4.89 30.68 -31.11
CA ILE A 152 -5.43 31.26 -29.88
C ILE A 152 -4.79 30.56 -28.71
N VAL A 153 -4.05 31.30 -27.87
CA VAL A 153 -3.20 30.76 -26.80
C VAL A 153 -3.82 30.87 -25.41
N SER A 154 -4.76 31.81 -25.19
CA SER A 154 -5.39 32.01 -23.89
C SER A 154 -6.78 32.64 -24.03
N LEU A 155 -7.65 32.30 -23.09
CA LEU A 155 -9.00 32.85 -22.94
C LEU A 155 -9.18 33.42 -21.52
N THR A 156 -9.86 34.57 -21.40
CA THR A 156 -10.24 35.15 -20.13
C THR A 156 -11.69 35.62 -20.21
N LEU A 157 -12.54 35.14 -19.31
CA LEU A 157 -13.94 35.54 -19.24
C LEU A 157 -14.07 36.94 -18.63
N ALA A 158 -14.79 37.82 -19.33
CA ALA A 158 -15.02 39.20 -18.94
C ALA A 158 -16.49 39.63 -19.15
N GLY A 159 -17.38 39.23 -18.23
CA GLY A 159 -18.84 39.42 -18.39
C GLY A 159 -19.34 38.61 -19.61
N ASP A 160 -20.07 39.29 -20.50
CA ASP A 160 -20.63 38.69 -21.71
C ASP A 160 -19.60 38.47 -22.85
N TYR A 161 -18.34 38.68 -22.55
CA TYR A 161 -17.24 38.57 -23.52
C TYR A 161 -16.17 37.61 -23.15
N LEU A 162 -15.52 37.05 -24.14
CA LEU A 162 -14.24 36.36 -24.03
C LEU A 162 -13.11 37.26 -24.57
N LEU A 163 -12.11 37.45 -23.73
CA LEU A 163 -10.85 38.05 -24.13
C LEU A 163 -9.97 36.94 -24.69
N CYS A 164 -9.79 36.92 -26.01
CA CYS A 164 -9.03 35.91 -26.72
C CYS A 164 -7.64 36.47 -27.09
N LEU A 165 -6.59 35.89 -26.53
CA LEU A 165 -5.22 36.25 -26.85
C LEU A 165 -4.72 35.39 -27.99
N ARG A 166 -4.35 36.01 -29.11
CA ARG A 166 -3.87 35.34 -30.33
C ARG A 166 -2.39 35.61 -30.55
N GLU A 167 -1.63 34.57 -30.91
CA GLU A 167 -0.22 34.64 -31.29
C GLU A 167 -0.05 34.26 -32.78
N PRO A 168 -0.10 35.24 -33.70
CA PRO A 168 -0.20 34.94 -35.11
C PRO A 168 1.05 34.34 -35.76
N ASN A 169 2.24 34.49 -35.14
CA ASN A 169 3.52 33.94 -35.58
C ASN A 169 4.44 33.74 -34.39
N LEU A 170 5.40 32.79 -34.45
CA LEU A 170 6.41 32.52 -33.41
C LEU A 170 7.20 33.74 -32.90
N ASN A 171 7.26 34.85 -33.67
CA ASN A 171 7.87 36.13 -33.30
C ASN A 171 6.95 37.33 -33.52
N GLY A 172 5.64 37.12 -33.69
CA GLY A 172 4.69 38.20 -33.98
C GLY A 172 4.13 38.79 -32.69
N ALA A 173 3.71 40.07 -32.78
CA ALA A 173 3.00 40.71 -31.67
C ALA A 173 1.68 39.98 -31.37
N ARG A 174 1.45 39.60 -30.13
CA ARG A 174 0.17 39.04 -29.65
C ARG A 174 -0.92 40.11 -29.67
N VAL A 175 -2.06 39.74 -30.19
CA VAL A 175 -3.24 40.63 -30.31
C VAL A 175 -4.33 40.12 -29.39
N LEU A 176 -4.97 41.04 -28.67
CA LEU A 176 -6.13 40.73 -27.84
C LEU A 176 -7.40 41.08 -28.64
N TYR A 177 -8.29 40.12 -28.72
CA TYR A 177 -9.61 40.24 -29.29
C TYR A 177 -10.67 40.16 -28.20
N LEU A 178 -11.71 40.97 -28.33
CA LEU A 178 -12.92 40.88 -27.50
C LEU A 178 -14.01 40.20 -28.35
N TYR A 179 -14.36 39.00 -27.93
CA TYR A 179 -15.33 38.15 -28.58
C TYR A 179 -16.63 38.10 -27.80
N ASN A 180 -17.73 38.50 -28.43
CA ASN A 180 -19.06 38.32 -27.86
C ASN A 180 -19.50 36.86 -28.15
N TYR A 181 -19.61 36.05 -27.06
CA TYR A 181 -19.92 34.64 -27.21
C TYR A 181 -21.41 34.36 -27.47
N SER A 182 -22.30 35.34 -27.21
CA SER A 182 -23.73 35.24 -27.50
C SER A 182 -24.00 35.52 -29.00
N ASP A 183 -23.41 36.59 -29.53
CA ASP A 183 -23.55 36.99 -30.93
C ASP A 183 -22.57 36.26 -31.85
N ARG A 184 -21.56 35.61 -31.28
CA ARG A 184 -20.49 34.85 -31.95
C ARG A 184 -19.67 35.69 -32.93
N GLU A 185 -19.29 36.92 -32.48
CA GLU A 185 -18.51 37.83 -33.30
C GLU A 185 -17.41 38.54 -32.51
N ILE A 186 -16.37 39.01 -33.17
CA ILE A 186 -15.37 39.92 -32.61
C ILE A 186 -15.93 41.34 -32.61
N VAL A 187 -16.03 41.92 -31.43
CA VAL A 187 -16.56 43.30 -31.28
C VAL A 187 -15.47 44.37 -31.14
N SER A 188 -14.28 44.00 -30.69
CA SER A 188 -13.12 44.88 -30.55
C SER A 188 -11.80 44.14 -30.56
N GLN A 189 -10.69 44.83 -30.89
CA GLN A 189 -9.33 44.29 -30.84
C GLN A 189 -8.30 45.33 -30.44
N THR A 190 -7.15 44.90 -29.92
CA THR A 190 -6.00 45.79 -29.68
C THR A 190 -5.23 46.09 -30.96
N ASN A 191 -4.80 47.34 -31.13
CA ASN A 191 -3.97 47.75 -32.27
C ASN A 191 -2.60 48.25 -31.76
N LYS A 192 -1.51 47.85 -32.44
CA LYS A 192 -0.15 48.39 -32.24
C LYS A 192 0.44 48.22 -30.81
N ILE A 193 -0.09 47.31 -30.00
CA ILE A 193 0.43 46.96 -28.69
C ILE A 193 0.58 45.45 -28.64
N ASN A 194 1.75 44.97 -28.23
CA ASN A 194 2.00 43.56 -28.01
C ASN A 194 1.58 43.18 -26.60
N ILE A 195 0.63 42.26 -26.46
CA ILE A 195 0.12 41.77 -25.18
C ILE A 195 0.91 40.52 -24.75
N LEU A 196 1.59 40.56 -23.64
CA LEU A 196 2.38 39.45 -23.15
C LEU A 196 1.55 38.49 -22.30
N SER A 197 0.76 39.02 -21.37
CA SER A 197 -0.14 38.25 -20.53
C SER A 197 -1.34 39.05 -20.06
N ILE A 198 -2.36 38.33 -19.59
CA ILE A 198 -3.60 38.88 -19.06
C ILE A 198 -3.84 38.23 -17.69
N ALA A 199 -4.22 39.01 -16.71
CA ALA A 199 -4.67 38.51 -15.41
C ALA A 199 -5.93 39.23 -14.96
N LYS A 200 -6.91 38.45 -14.47
CA LYS A 200 -8.15 38.93 -13.87
C LYS A 200 -8.06 38.72 -12.35
N ALA A 201 -8.22 39.79 -11.60
CA ALA A 201 -8.32 39.76 -10.15
C ALA A 201 -9.73 39.33 -9.69
N LYS A 202 -9.87 38.84 -8.47
CA LYS A 202 -11.17 38.47 -7.90
C LYS A 202 -12.16 39.62 -7.75
N ASP A 203 -11.66 40.87 -7.63
CA ASP A 203 -12.47 42.09 -7.60
C ASP A 203 -12.92 42.56 -8.98
N GLY A 204 -12.58 41.79 -10.04
CA GLY A 204 -12.98 42.03 -11.42
C GLY A 204 -12.04 42.95 -12.20
N ARG A 205 -10.97 43.47 -11.62
CA ARG A 205 -9.92 44.18 -12.36
C ARG A 205 -9.23 43.24 -13.32
N ILE A 206 -8.95 43.73 -14.53
CA ILE A 206 -8.21 43.00 -15.55
C ILE A 206 -6.99 43.83 -15.94
N TRP A 207 -5.80 43.25 -15.67
CA TRP A 207 -4.52 43.87 -16.00
C TRP A 207 -3.83 43.10 -17.10
N LEU A 208 -3.09 43.83 -17.92
CA LEU A 208 -2.34 43.28 -19.02
C LEU A 208 -0.89 43.74 -18.91
N THR A 209 0.02 42.83 -19.19
CA THR A 209 1.41 43.22 -19.47
C THR A 209 1.61 43.37 -20.96
N THR A 210 2.26 44.44 -21.35
CA THR A 210 2.48 44.83 -22.73
C THR A 210 3.96 45.11 -22.95
N ASP A 211 4.37 45.31 -24.20
CA ASP A 211 5.69 45.84 -24.56
C ASP A 211 5.97 47.24 -24.05
N LYS A 212 4.92 47.95 -23.60
CA LYS A 212 5.02 49.30 -22.99
C LYS A 212 4.89 49.32 -21.47
N GLY A 213 4.73 48.17 -20.84
CA GLY A 213 4.53 47.98 -19.41
C GLY A 213 3.16 47.44 -19.04
N VAL A 214 2.79 47.55 -17.76
CA VAL A 214 1.52 47.02 -17.24
C VAL A 214 0.43 48.09 -17.36
N MET A 215 -0.71 47.69 -17.89
CA MET A 215 -1.90 48.54 -18.09
C MET A 215 -3.15 47.86 -17.53
N GLU A 216 -4.14 48.64 -17.18
CA GLU A 216 -5.45 48.17 -16.73
C GLU A 216 -6.47 48.25 -17.87
N LEU A 217 -7.34 47.29 -18.00
CA LEU A 217 -8.49 47.30 -18.89
C LEU A 217 -9.62 48.13 -18.24
N ASN A 218 -10.18 49.10 -18.99
CA ASN A 218 -11.29 49.87 -18.48
C ASN A 218 -12.59 49.06 -18.50
N ASN A 219 -13.02 48.61 -17.33
CA ASN A 219 -14.20 47.75 -17.21
C ASN A 219 -15.50 48.44 -17.68
N ALA A 220 -15.61 49.75 -17.54
CA ALA A 220 -16.82 50.49 -17.97
C ALA A 220 -16.94 50.55 -19.50
N ARG A 221 -15.83 50.61 -20.23
CA ARG A 221 -15.79 50.49 -21.71
C ARG A 221 -15.91 49.04 -22.17
N LEU A 222 -15.29 48.14 -21.44
CA LEU A 222 -15.38 46.72 -21.73
C LEU A 222 -16.84 46.22 -21.71
N ALA A 223 -17.63 46.67 -20.72
CA ALA A 223 -19.07 46.39 -20.64
C ALA A 223 -19.87 46.93 -21.85
N LYS A 224 -19.30 47.87 -22.65
CA LYS A 224 -19.89 48.40 -23.88
C LYS A 224 -19.31 47.76 -25.13
N GLY A 225 -18.49 46.69 -25.01
CA GLY A 225 -17.86 45.99 -26.11
C GLY A 225 -16.60 46.68 -26.66
N GLU A 226 -15.94 47.54 -25.88
CA GLU A 226 -14.76 48.29 -26.33
C GLU A 226 -13.53 47.92 -25.50
N ILE A 227 -12.40 47.51 -26.15
CA ILE A 227 -11.10 47.40 -25.49
C ILE A 227 -10.50 48.82 -25.34
N SER A 228 -10.35 49.25 -24.08
CA SER A 228 -9.69 50.51 -23.75
C SER A 228 -8.71 50.29 -22.60
N LEU A 229 -7.44 50.58 -22.86
CA LEU A 229 -6.38 50.48 -21.88
C LEU A 229 -6.22 51.83 -21.15
N GLN A 230 -6.02 51.77 -19.84
CA GLN A 230 -5.79 52.93 -18.98
C GLN A 230 -4.55 52.74 -18.10
N GLU A 231 -4.00 53.83 -17.62
CA GLU A 231 -2.88 53.77 -16.68
C GLU A 231 -3.32 53.12 -15.35
N LEU A 232 -2.36 52.46 -14.70
CA LEU A 232 -2.58 51.89 -13.37
C LEU A 232 -2.85 53.00 -12.33
N PRO A 233 -3.58 52.66 -11.24
CA PRO A 233 -3.68 53.57 -10.09
C PRO A 233 -2.31 54.03 -9.59
N TYR A 234 -2.21 55.27 -9.09
CA TYR A 234 -0.93 55.86 -8.67
C TYR A 234 -0.13 55.04 -7.68
N VAL A 235 -0.80 54.30 -6.81
CA VAL A 235 -0.14 53.37 -5.85
C VAL A 235 0.70 52.28 -6.52
N TYR A 236 0.46 52.01 -7.80
CA TYR A 236 1.20 50.97 -8.60
C TYR A 236 2.12 51.63 -9.63
N LYS A 237 2.53 52.89 -9.46
CA LYS A 237 3.39 53.62 -10.41
C LYS A 237 4.68 52.87 -10.76
N ASP A 238 5.30 52.21 -9.78
CA ASP A 238 6.52 51.44 -10.00
C ASP A 238 6.27 50.16 -10.83
N LEU A 239 5.04 49.64 -10.83
CA LEU A 239 4.66 48.45 -11.61
C LEU A 239 4.37 48.82 -13.07
N SER A 240 3.83 50.03 -13.35
CA SER A 240 3.40 50.42 -14.70
C SER A 240 4.48 50.35 -15.77
N ASN A 241 5.74 50.50 -15.39
CA ASN A 241 6.88 50.45 -16.34
C ASN A 241 7.55 49.07 -16.44
N LYS A 242 7.03 48.01 -15.78
CA LYS A 242 7.62 46.68 -15.77
C LYS A 242 6.98 45.78 -16.84
N ILE A 243 7.78 44.94 -17.44
CA ILE A 243 7.37 44.02 -18.50
C ILE A 243 7.58 42.59 -18.01
N GLY A 244 6.56 41.72 -18.16
CA GLY A 244 6.65 40.34 -17.75
C GLY A 244 5.30 39.62 -17.75
N TYR A 245 5.17 38.55 -17.02
CA TYR A 245 3.90 37.84 -16.82
C TYR A 245 3.27 38.27 -15.50
N ILE A 246 1.94 38.49 -15.51
CA ILE A 246 1.19 38.97 -14.37
C ILE A 246 0.19 37.94 -13.88
N PHE A 247 0.02 37.83 -12.58
CA PHE A 247 -0.93 36.98 -11.88
C PHE A 247 -1.54 37.71 -10.69
N PHE A 248 -2.73 37.31 -10.24
CA PHE A 248 -3.32 37.78 -8.99
C PHE A 248 -3.50 36.62 -8.02
N ASP A 249 -3.17 36.85 -6.74
CA ASP A 249 -3.51 35.90 -5.69
C ASP A 249 -4.94 36.13 -5.15
N ASN A 250 -5.39 35.21 -4.27
CA ASN A 250 -6.73 35.28 -3.68
C ASN A 250 -6.99 36.53 -2.84
N ALA A 251 -5.95 37.23 -2.40
CA ALA A 251 -6.04 38.51 -1.67
C ALA A 251 -5.98 39.72 -2.59
N ASN A 252 -6.00 39.52 -3.92
CA ASN A 252 -5.84 40.55 -4.94
C ASN A 252 -4.48 41.28 -4.91
N ASN A 253 -3.42 40.62 -4.39
CA ASN A 253 -2.06 41.10 -4.61
C ASN A 253 -1.65 40.77 -6.03
N CYS A 254 -0.91 41.66 -6.68
CA CYS A 254 -0.36 41.45 -8.01
C CYS A 254 1.02 40.77 -7.90
N TRP A 255 1.21 39.70 -8.65
CA TRP A 255 2.50 39.04 -8.81
C TRP A 255 2.99 39.25 -10.24
N LEU A 256 4.18 39.81 -10.39
CA LEU A 256 4.82 40.06 -11.67
C LEU A 256 6.08 39.23 -11.80
N VAL A 257 6.16 38.38 -12.82
CA VAL A 257 7.36 37.67 -13.22
C VAL A 257 8.07 38.48 -14.30
N GLN A 258 9.20 39.06 -13.98
CA GLN A 258 9.97 39.85 -14.93
C GLN A 258 10.89 38.98 -15.77
N GLY A 259 11.10 39.34 -17.05
CA GLY A 259 11.92 38.52 -17.97
C GLY A 259 13.41 38.39 -17.55
N THR A 260 13.89 39.26 -16.65
CA THR A 260 15.22 39.16 -16.03
C THR A 260 15.33 38.11 -14.92
N GLY A 261 14.22 37.50 -14.53
CA GLY A 261 14.19 36.39 -13.56
C GLY A 261 13.84 36.80 -12.14
N SER A 262 13.38 38.03 -11.89
CA SER A 262 12.85 38.43 -10.60
C SER A 262 11.35 38.28 -10.53
N LEU A 263 10.85 37.85 -9.39
CA LEU A 263 9.42 37.78 -9.06
C LEU A 263 9.10 38.90 -8.07
N PHE A 264 8.15 39.75 -8.41
CA PHE A 264 7.67 40.85 -7.57
C PHE A 264 6.26 40.59 -7.11
N LYS A 265 5.99 40.82 -5.82
CA LYS A 265 4.63 40.88 -5.26
C LYS A 265 4.32 42.31 -4.91
N TYR A 266 3.21 42.81 -5.38
CA TYR A 266 2.64 44.12 -5.03
C TYR A 266 1.38 43.93 -4.19
N ASP A 267 1.34 44.53 -3.01
CA ASP A 267 0.16 44.54 -2.17
C ASP A 267 -0.88 45.61 -2.63
N LYS A 268 -2.03 45.66 -1.97
CA LYS A 268 -3.10 46.62 -2.29
C LYS A 268 -2.67 48.09 -2.14
N ASN A 269 -1.62 48.36 -1.38
CA ASN A 269 -1.09 49.71 -1.13
C ASN A 269 0.09 50.03 -2.09
N GLY A 270 0.41 49.10 -3.03
CA GLY A 270 1.50 49.29 -3.98
C GLY A 270 2.90 48.96 -3.41
N HIS A 271 3.00 48.46 -2.18
CA HIS A 271 4.30 48.05 -1.66
C HIS A 271 4.78 46.78 -2.39
N SER A 272 6.01 46.84 -2.85
CA SER A 272 6.61 45.69 -3.55
C SER A 272 7.53 44.87 -2.65
N THR A 273 7.50 43.57 -2.89
CA THR A 273 8.45 42.59 -2.33
C THR A 273 9.09 41.82 -3.48
N GLU A 274 10.40 41.78 -3.53
CA GLU A 274 11.15 41.05 -4.56
C GLU A 274 11.56 39.67 -4.04
N TYR A 275 11.35 38.64 -4.86
CA TYR A 275 11.80 37.25 -4.61
C TYR A 275 12.78 36.86 -5.68
N THR A 276 13.93 36.34 -5.24
CA THR A 276 15.01 35.87 -6.10
C THR A 276 15.63 34.58 -5.54
N THR A 277 16.56 33.97 -6.21
CA THR A 277 17.29 32.80 -5.67
C THR A 277 18.07 33.18 -4.40
N SER A 278 18.55 34.42 -4.27
CA SER A 278 19.17 34.89 -3.03
C SER A 278 18.17 35.07 -1.88
N SER A 279 16.89 35.23 -2.18
CA SER A 279 15.84 35.28 -1.18
C SER A 279 15.13 33.94 -0.92
N GLY A 280 15.65 32.83 -1.49
CA GLY A 280 15.17 31.48 -1.20
C GLY A 280 14.39 30.79 -2.33
N LEU A 281 14.18 31.42 -3.48
CA LEU A 281 13.60 30.75 -4.65
C LEU A 281 14.51 29.62 -5.14
N GLY A 282 13.94 28.52 -5.57
CA GLY A 282 14.70 27.43 -6.19
C GLY A 282 15.29 27.84 -7.54
N MET A 283 14.59 28.68 -8.31
CA MET A 283 15.00 29.20 -9.60
C MET A 283 14.29 30.53 -9.93
N ASN A 284 14.99 31.42 -10.63
CA ASN A 284 14.41 32.73 -11.00
C ASN A 284 13.44 32.64 -12.21
N THR A 285 13.50 31.60 -13.04
CA THR A 285 12.65 31.44 -14.23
C THR A 285 11.27 30.89 -13.88
N ILE A 286 10.43 31.71 -13.25
CA ILE A 286 9.08 31.35 -12.88
C ILE A 286 8.17 31.38 -14.13
N SER A 287 7.45 30.28 -14.37
CA SER A 287 6.48 30.14 -15.47
C SER A 287 5.05 30.45 -15.04
N PHE A 288 4.71 30.15 -13.78
CA PHE A 288 3.33 30.31 -13.29
C PHE A 288 3.30 30.58 -11.79
N VAL A 289 2.35 31.42 -11.35
CA VAL A 289 2.03 31.66 -9.94
C VAL A 289 0.63 31.16 -9.67
N PHE A 290 0.47 30.29 -8.70
CA PHE A 290 -0.81 29.73 -8.33
C PHE A 290 -1.10 29.93 -6.83
N ASN A 291 -2.31 30.32 -6.52
CA ASN A 291 -2.77 30.44 -5.15
C ASN A 291 -3.85 29.37 -4.88
N ASP A 292 -3.56 28.44 -4.00
CA ASP A 292 -4.44 27.34 -3.70
C ASP A 292 -5.63 27.74 -2.78
N LYS A 293 -6.49 26.78 -2.49
CA LYS A 293 -7.69 26.98 -1.62
C LYS A 293 -7.35 27.31 -0.17
N GLU A 294 -6.13 27.00 0.27
CA GLU A 294 -5.61 27.33 1.59
C GLU A 294 -4.88 28.69 1.62
N ASN A 295 -4.83 29.40 0.49
CA ASN A 295 -4.08 30.64 0.27
C ASN A 295 -2.56 30.47 0.29
N ILE A 296 -2.07 29.26 0.03
CA ILE A 296 -0.65 29.00 -0.16
C ILE A 296 -0.25 29.38 -1.58
N ILE A 297 0.91 29.99 -1.73
CA ILE A 297 1.46 30.38 -3.02
C ILE A 297 2.35 29.26 -3.55
N TRP A 298 2.06 28.83 -4.76
CA TRP A 298 2.83 27.85 -5.50
C TRP A 298 3.44 28.50 -6.75
N LEU A 299 4.74 28.31 -6.96
CA LEU A 299 5.48 28.90 -8.05
C LEU A 299 6.03 27.78 -8.92
N ALA A 300 5.55 27.68 -10.15
CA ALA A 300 6.11 26.78 -11.15
C ALA A 300 7.33 27.42 -11.81
N SER A 301 8.32 26.64 -12.20
CA SER A 301 9.53 27.12 -12.85
C SER A 301 9.94 26.29 -14.08
N GLU A 302 10.67 26.92 -14.99
CA GLU A 302 11.25 26.32 -16.19
C GLU A 302 12.61 25.63 -15.93
N GLY A 303 12.63 24.70 -14.95
CA GLY A 303 13.83 23.94 -14.66
C GLY A 303 14.18 23.76 -13.18
N GLY A 304 13.53 24.50 -12.27
CA GLY A 304 13.71 24.40 -10.83
C GLY A 304 12.64 23.55 -10.12
N GLY A 305 11.65 23.04 -10.85
CA GLY A 305 10.49 22.35 -10.27
C GLY A 305 9.43 23.31 -9.75
N VAL A 306 9.00 23.12 -8.53
CA VAL A 306 7.94 23.92 -7.89
C VAL A 306 8.41 24.41 -6.53
N ASP A 307 8.18 25.69 -6.27
CA ASP A 307 8.38 26.31 -4.96
C ASP A 307 7.05 26.56 -4.29
N LYS A 308 6.93 26.17 -3.03
CA LYS A 308 5.76 26.44 -2.18
C LYS A 308 6.11 27.46 -1.12
N LEU A 309 5.35 28.52 -1.01
CA LEU A 309 5.45 29.54 0.04
C LEU A 309 4.19 29.50 0.91
N THR A 310 4.29 28.81 2.03
CA THR A 310 3.17 28.62 2.97
C THR A 310 2.89 29.89 3.78
N HIS A 311 3.93 30.53 4.26
CA HIS A 311 3.86 31.74 5.10
C HIS A 311 4.51 32.94 4.43
N THR A 312 3.73 33.84 3.88
CA THR A 312 4.22 35.11 3.33
C THR A 312 4.56 36.14 4.40
N ASN A 313 4.21 35.88 5.65
CA ASN A 313 4.43 36.74 6.81
C ASN A 313 5.72 36.44 7.59
N ILE A 314 6.48 35.40 7.16
CA ILE A 314 7.75 35.02 7.77
C ILE A 314 8.90 35.40 6.83
N SER A 315 9.89 36.05 7.36
CA SER A 315 11.12 36.37 6.64
C SER A 315 12.34 36.23 7.54
N LEU A 316 13.45 35.85 6.95
CA LEU A 316 14.73 35.64 7.60
C LEU A 316 15.74 36.65 7.08
N THR A 317 16.55 37.18 7.96
CA THR A 317 17.67 38.06 7.58
C THR A 317 18.95 37.42 8.07
N GLU A 318 19.82 37.00 7.13
CA GLU A 318 21.18 36.50 7.46
C GLU A 318 22.09 37.65 7.84
N GLN A 319 22.94 37.41 8.82
CA GLN A 319 23.85 38.42 9.35
C GLN A 319 23.19 39.81 9.52
N PRO A 320 22.13 39.88 10.35
CA PRO A 320 21.32 41.09 10.45
C PRO A 320 22.20 42.30 10.78
N PHE A 321 22.09 43.32 9.96
CA PHE A 321 22.87 44.55 10.08
C PHE A 321 24.39 44.33 10.04
N GLY A 322 24.85 43.24 9.39
CA GLY A 322 26.28 42.85 9.32
C GLY A 322 26.81 42.19 10.59
N PHE A 323 25.95 41.76 11.48
CA PHE A 323 26.36 41.00 12.68
C PHE A 323 26.48 39.51 12.37
N SER A 324 27.66 38.97 12.52
CA SER A 324 27.93 37.55 12.35
C SER A 324 27.34 36.71 13.50
N GLN A 325 27.35 37.28 14.70
CA GLN A 325 26.80 36.64 15.91
C GLN A 325 26.15 37.72 16.82
N PRO A 326 24.89 38.02 16.59
CA PRO A 326 24.16 38.92 17.50
C PRO A 326 24.02 38.29 18.88
N SER A 327 24.27 39.07 19.93
CA SER A 327 24.34 38.59 21.32
C SER A 327 23.04 38.79 22.08
N SER A 328 22.31 39.87 21.81
CA SER A 328 21.03 40.14 22.46
C SER A 328 20.05 40.90 21.58
N LEU A 329 18.78 40.67 21.81
CA LEU A 329 17.65 41.35 21.21
C LEU A 329 16.71 41.84 22.32
N CYS A 330 16.30 43.11 22.30
CA CYS A 330 15.31 43.63 23.24
C CYS A 330 14.43 44.65 22.57
N LEU A 331 13.28 44.91 23.21
CA LEU A 331 12.37 45.98 22.83
C LEU A 331 12.82 47.30 23.46
N SER A 332 12.64 48.41 22.75
CA SER A 332 12.84 49.74 23.37
C SER A 332 11.80 50.02 24.46
N ALA A 333 12.11 50.90 25.37
CA ALA A 333 11.21 51.31 26.43
C ALA A 333 9.83 51.81 25.91
N THR A 334 9.78 52.35 24.69
CA THR A 334 8.55 52.80 24.05
C THR A 334 7.77 51.68 23.39
N GLY A 335 8.36 50.49 23.23
CA GLY A 335 7.77 49.33 22.56
C GLY A 335 7.67 49.45 21.04
N ASN A 336 8.22 50.50 20.42
CA ASN A 336 8.14 50.74 18.99
C ASN A 336 9.40 50.38 18.19
N GLU A 337 10.50 50.23 18.86
CA GLU A 337 11.79 49.97 18.25
C GLU A 337 12.43 48.73 18.87
N MET A 338 13.22 48.05 18.04
CA MET A 338 14.03 46.91 18.44
C MET A 338 15.46 47.33 18.63
N LEU A 339 16.16 46.75 19.61
CA LEU A 339 17.55 46.91 19.84
C LEU A 339 18.25 45.54 19.61
N LEU A 340 19.18 45.51 18.67
CA LEU A 340 20.01 44.35 18.42
C LEU A 340 21.44 44.69 18.78
N TYR A 341 22.06 43.91 19.63
CA TYR A 341 23.42 44.12 20.10
C TYR A 341 24.34 42.94 19.75
N SER A 342 25.54 43.22 19.34
CA SER A 342 26.62 42.24 19.20
C SER A 342 27.86 42.68 19.98
N ASN A 343 28.28 41.81 20.88
CA ASN A 343 29.54 42.03 21.63
C ASN A 343 30.79 41.81 20.73
N ARG A 344 30.67 40.96 19.72
CA ARG A 344 31.73 40.65 18.76
C ARG A 344 32.06 41.85 17.86
N GLU A 345 31.03 42.43 17.25
CA GLU A 345 31.15 43.61 16.41
C GLU A 345 31.21 44.91 17.21
N GLY A 346 30.91 44.84 18.50
CA GLY A 346 30.94 45.99 19.38
C GLY A 346 29.95 47.10 19.04
N LYS A 347 28.77 46.73 18.54
CA LYS A 347 27.76 47.65 18.03
C LYS A 347 26.37 47.37 18.55
N LEU A 348 25.60 48.44 18.72
CA LEU A 348 24.17 48.41 19.02
C LEU A 348 23.40 49.04 17.85
N VAL A 349 22.43 48.32 17.34
CA VAL A 349 21.54 48.78 16.27
C VAL A 349 20.14 48.98 16.84
N ARG A 350 19.55 50.15 16.52
CA ARG A 350 18.18 50.47 16.79
C ARG A 350 17.39 50.50 15.46
N PHE A 351 16.34 49.71 15.35
CA PHE A 351 15.60 49.57 14.11
C PHE A 351 14.08 49.45 14.33
N THR A 352 13.31 49.74 13.27
CA THR A 352 11.86 49.53 13.23
C THR A 352 11.53 48.85 11.90
N GLY A 353 10.82 47.75 11.94
CA GLY A 353 10.60 46.99 10.72
C GLY A 353 11.95 46.54 10.09
N ASN A 354 12.18 46.87 8.84
CA ASN A 354 13.44 46.59 8.13
C ASN A 354 14.35 47.82 8.03
N THR A 355 13.98 48.93 8.69
CA THR A 355 14.68 50.22 8.58
C THR A 355 15.57 50.45 9.78
N THR A 356 16.87 50.59 9.55
CA THR A 356 17.83 51.01 10.57
C THR A 356 17.61 52.47 10.91
N LYS A 357 17.34 52.75 12.16
CA LYS A 357 17.27 54.12 12.64
C LYS A 357 18.65 54.61 13.11
N GLU A 358 19.37 53.74 13.76
CA GLU A 358 20.67 54.04 14.30
C GLU A 358 21.55 52.82 14.42
N MET A 359 22.83 52.94 14.09
CA MET A 359 23.85 51.94 14.36
C MET A 359 25.03 52.65 15.02
N SER A 360 25.31 52.32 16.26
CA SER A 360 26.32 53.00 17.07
C SER A 360 27.30 52.03 17.71
N PRO A 361 28.61 52.32 17.74
CA PRO A 361 29.55 51.56 18.48
C PRO A 361 29.33 51.63 19.99
N VAL A 362 29.65 50.56 20.72
CA VAL A 362 29.60 50.49 22.17
C VAL A 362 31.05 50.33 22.69
N ALA A 363 31.53 51.32 23.42
CA ALA A 363 32.83 51.23 24.04
C ALA A 363 32.90 50.12 25.08
N GLY A 364 33.97 49.34 25.15
CA GLY A 364 34.09 48.23 26.10
C GLY A 364 33.10 47.08 25.87
N ALA A 365 32.67 46.89 24.66
CA ALA A 365 31.63 45.90 24.26
C ALA A 365 32.00 44.47 24.71
N ALA A 366 33.28 44.08 24.78
CA ALA A 366 33.70 42.74 25.20
C ALA A 366 33.27 42.37 26.63
N GLU A 367 33.01 43.34 27.47
CA GLU A 367 32.53 43.13 28.86
C GLU A 367 31.01 43.03 28.98
N ILE A 368 30.28 43.25 27.91
CA ILE A 368 28.81 43.27 27.86
C ILE A 368 28.31 42.06 27.08
N ASN A 369 27.52 41.22 27.71
CA ASN A 369 26.92 40.04 27.07
C ASN A 369 25.49 40.32 26.56
N GLN A 370 24.75 41.17 27.26
CA GLN A 370 23.34 41.49 26.96
C GLN A 370 23.08 42.98 27.15
N VAL A 371 22.26 43.54 26.26
CA VAL A 371 21.72 44.90 26.42
C VAL A 371 20.22 44.82 26.66
N VAL A 372 19.71 45.56 27.63
CA VAL A 372 18.30 45.67 28.01
C VAL A 372 17.95 47.16 28.13
N GLU A 373 16.80 47.55 27.57
CA GLU A 373 16.30 48.89 27.73
C GLU A 373 14.99 48.85 28.56
N THR A 374 14.87 49.72 29.55
CA THR A 374 13.71 49.93 30.40
C THR A 374 13.29 51.39 30.39
N SER A 375 12.14 51.74 30.97
CA SER A 375 11.75 53.13 31.17
C SER A 375 12.76 53.91 32.02
N LYS A 376 13.66 53.24 32.74
CA LYS A 376 14.68 53.87 33.61
C LYS A 376 16.01 54.08 32.91
N GLY A 377 16.20 53.49 31.71
CA GLY A 377 17.42 53.64 30.92
C GLY A 377 17.85 52.42 30.16
N THR A 378 18.99 52.50 29.49
CA THR A 378 19.62 51.39 28.75
C THR A 378 20.74 50.80 29.59
N PHE A 379 20.73 49.49 29.79
CA PHE A 379 21.66 48.80 30.65
C PHE A 379 22.44 47.75 29.85
N GLY A 380 23.74 47.61 30.15
CA GLY A 380 24.61 46.54 29.69
C GLY A 380 24.90 45.54 30.80
N ILE A 381 24.72 44.28 30.57
CA ILE A 381 24.91 43.23 31.56
C ILE A 381 26.09 42.38 31.07
N GLY A 382 27.13 42.33 31.88
CA GLY A 382 28.28 41.45 31.70
C GLY A 382 28.16 40.19 32.56
N SER A 383 29.24 39.43 32.69
CA SER A 383 29.23 38.19 33.51
C SER A 383 28.98 38.53 34.99
N ASN A 384 29.66 39.51 35.55
CA ASN A 384 29.50 39.95 36.94
C ASN A 384 29.45 41.46 37.10
N LYS A 385 29.16 42.18 36.01
CA LYS A 385 29.11 43.65 36.00
C LYS A 385 27.79 44.10 35.42
N ILE A 386 27.26 45.19 35.94
CA ILE A 386 26.11 45.90 35.43
C ILE A 386 26.56 47.30 35.06
N PHE A 387 26.27 47.70 33.83
CA PHE A 387 26.62 49.03 33.29
C PHE A 387 25.36 49.80 32.95
N ARG A 388 25.37 51.06 33.11
CA ARG A 388 24.46 52.01 32.45
C ARG A 388 25.08 52.46 31.15
N LEU A 389 24.38 52.32 30.05
CA LEU A 389 24.86 52.77 28.75
C LEU A 389 24.37 54.21 28.53
N ARG A 390 25.30 55.13 28.40
CA ARG A 390 25.01 56.53 28.09
C ARG A 390 25.53 56.87 26.71
N LYS A 391 24.69 57.52 25.93
CA LYS A 391 25.07 57.96 24.60
C LYS A 391 25.86 59.24 24.68
N LYS A 392 27.10 59.24 24.12
CA LYS A 392 27.99 60.42 24.01
C LYS A 392 28.40 60.59 22.55
N GLY A 393 27.79 61.56 21.87
CA GLY A 393 27.97 61.74 20.41
C GLY A 393 27.40 60.55 19.63
N ALA A 394 28.22 59.92 18.75
CA ALA A 394 27.84 58.75 17.93
C ALA A 394 28.04 57.42 18.63
N SER A 395 28.55 57.38 19.88
CA SER A 395 28.89 56.14 20.57
C SER A 395 28.20 55.94 21.90
N TRP A 396 27.97 54.70 22.30
CA TRP A 396 27.49 54.32 23.60
C TRP A 396 28.69 54.04 24.54
N HIS A 397 28.66 54.64 25.74
CA HIS A 397 29.68 54.50 26.77
C HIS A 397 29.10 53.83 28.01
N PRO A 398 29.69 52.70 28.45
CA PRO A 398 29.28 52.02 29.66
C PRO A 398 29.80 52.76 30.89
N GLU A 399 28.91 53.07 31.82
CA GLU A 399 29.17 53.56 33.16
C GLU A 399 28.93 52.38 34.12
N LEU A 400 29.98 51.95 34.86
CA LEU A 400 29.83 50.81 35.77
C LEU A 400 28.93 51.21 36.93
N LEU A 401 27.77 50.58 37.07
CA LEU A 401 26.86 50.73 38.18
C LEU A 401 27.20 49.79 39.33
N PHE A 402 27.48 48.54 38.98
CA PHE A 402 27.68 47.52 39.99
C PHE A 402 28.61 46.42 39.49
N ARG A 403 29.42 45.87 40.40
CA ARG A 403 30.24 44.66 40.23
C ARG A 403 29.97 43.71 41.37
N ASP A 404 29.54 42.52 41.07
CA ASP A 404 29.42 41.45 42.04
C ASP A 404 30.71 40.66 42.13
N THR A 405 31.42 40.74 43.23
CA THR A 405 32.69 40.02 43.47
C THR A 405 32.48 38.59 43.93
N SER A 406 31.27 38.22 44.29
CA SER A 406 30.90 36.88 44.75
C SER A 406 30.28 36.00 43.65
N LEU A 407 30.10 36.53 42.45
CA LEU A 407 29.40 35.91 41.36
C LEU A 407 30.31 35.55 40.19
N ASN A 408 30.15 34.35 39.65
CA ASN A 408 30.80 33.97 38.41
C ASN A 408 29.95 34.43 37.18
N HIS A 409 28.62 34.50 37.32
CA HIS A 409 27.74 34.81 36.19
C HIS A 409 26.35 35.32 36.63
N PHE A 410 25.88 36.39 36.02
CA PHE A 410 24.49 36.83 36.15
C PHE A 410 23.59 35.89 35.31
N GLY A 411 22.43 35.60 35.82
CA GLY A 411 21.42 34.71 35.16
C GLY A 411 20.47 35.51 34.23
N ASN A 412 19.21 35.22 34.32
CA ASN A 412 18.16 35.79 33.46
C ASN A 412 17.69 37.17 33.97
N THR A 413 17.04 37.88 33.08
CA THR A 413 16.56 39.24 33.35
C THR A 413 15.06 39.34 33.19
N ALA A 414 14.39 40.18 34.01
CA ALA A 414 13.01 40.58 33.84
C ALA A 414 12.86 42.10 34.10
N ILE A 415 11.80 42.68 33.67
CA ILE A 415 11.44 44.07 33.95
C ILE A 415 10.16 44.03 34.79
N ASP A 416 10.13 44.72 35.92
CA ASP A 416 8.96 44.78 36.76
C ASP A 416 7.94 45.82 36.28
N ALA A 417 6.74 45.87 36.90
CA ALA A 417 5.68 46.81 36.54
C ALA A 417 6.08 48.30 36.67
N HIS A 418 7.16 48.61 37.38
CA HIS A 418 7.67 49.99 37.58
C HIS A 418 8.83 50.34 36.62
N GLY A 419 9.18 49.41 35.74
CA GLY A 419 10.31 49.55 34.77
C GLY A 419 11.68 49.31 35.37
N ASN A 420 11.78 48.74 36.56
CA ASN A 420 13.05 48.38 37.15
C ASN A 420 13.58 47.09 36.51
N LEU A 421 14.91 46.97 36.34
CA LEU A 421 15.55 45.79 35.81
C LEU A 421 15.88 44.80 36.95
N LEU A 422 15.36 43.61 36.84
CA LEU A 422 15.60 42.50 37.76
C LEU A 422 16.60 41.52 37.11
N ILE A 423 17.60 41.05 37.87
CA ILE A 423 18.62 40.15 37.38
C ILE A 423 18.87 39.05 38.42
N THR A 424 18.79 37.82 38.01
CA THR A 424 19.11 36.68 38.87
C THR A 424 20.60 36.47 39.02
N GLY A 425 21.02 36.04 40.20
CA GLY A 425 22.39 35.66 40.48
C GLY A 425 22.40 34.41 41.40
N GLU A 426 23.59 33.90 41.70
CA GLU A 426 23.77 32.69 42.49
C GLU A 426 23.22 32.81 43.94
N LYS A 427 23.29 34.00 44.50
CA LYS A 427 22.88 34.24 45.91
C LYS A 427 21.86 35.36 46.06
N TYR A 428 21.73 36.19 45.04
CA TYR A 428 20.93 37.43 45.14
C TYR A 428 20.04 37.63 43.94
N LEU A 429 18.85 38.15 44.16
CA LEU A 429 18.07 38.84 43.13
C LEU A 429 18.58 40.32 43.17
N THR A 430 19.14 40.75 42.05
CA THR A 430 19.63 42.13 41.90
C THR A 430 18.62 42.96 41.15
N ALA A 431 18.27 44.11 41.72
CA ALA A 431 17.36 45.08 41.09
C ALA A 431 18.12 46.39 40.82
N VAL A 432 17.93 46.88 39.59
CA VAL A 432 18.49 48.17 39.17
C VAL A 432 17.36 49.21 39.06
N LEU A 433 17.40 50.20 39.98
CA LEU A 433 16.49 51.31 40.05
C LEU A 433 17.22 52.57 39.65
N GLU A 434 17.07 53.04 38.46
CA GLU A 434 17.81 54.18 37.88
C GLU A 434 19.36 54.08 38.03
N ASN A 435 19.91 54.69 39.04
CA ASN A 435 21.36 54.64 39.31
C ASN A 435 21.71 53.78 40.56
N ASN A 436 20.71 53.30 41.28
CA ASN A 436 20.94 52.50 42.48
C ASN A 436 20.73 51.01 42.21
N VAL A 437 21.58 50.18 42.79
CA VAL A 437 21.50 48.71 42.67
C VAL A 437 21.26 48.15 44.03
N PHE A 438 20.20 47.33 44.12
CA PHE A 438 19.81 46.66 45.35
C PHE A 438 19.94 45.16 45.14
N GLN A 439 20.42 44.48 46.18
CA GLN A 439 20.53 43.03 46.22
C GLN A 439 19.68 42.44 47.30
N MET A 440 18.82 41.50 46.98
CA MET A 440 18.04 40.74 47.91
C MET A 440 18.62 39.29 47.97
N PRO A 441 19.02 38.81 49.16
CA PRO A 441 19.44 37.44 49.26
C PRO A 441 18.28 36.48 48.92
N VAL A 442 18.56 35.48 48.12
CA VAL A 442 17.60 34.39 47.84
C VAL A 442 18.17 33.09 48.40
N HIS A 443 17.30 32.26 48.99
CA HIS A 443 17.72 31.09 49.73
C HIS A 443 18.37 30.00 48.90
N TYR A 444 18.16 30.03 47.56
CA TYR A 444 18.73 29.05 46.64
C TYR A 444 19.00 29.69 45.26
N LEU A 445 19.91 29.07 44.51
CA LEU A 445 20.26 29.40 43.10
C LEU A 445 19.00 29.53 42.29
N SER A 446 18.54 30.76 42.02
CA SER A 446 17.39 31.08 41.17
C SER A 446 17.92 31.44 39.80
N ASP A 447 17.83 30.55 38.85
CA ASP A 447 18.29 30.77 37.48
C ASP A 447 17.33 31.66 36.67
N GLN A 448 16.06 31.74 37.08
CA GLN A 448 15.01 32.36 36.31
C GLN A 448 14.14 33.31 37.14
N VAL A 449 13.79 34.44 36.53
CA VAL A 449 12.92 35.48 37.13
C VAL A 449 11.86 35.91 36.17
N ALA A 450 10.64 36.10 36.68
CA ALA A 450 9.55 36.74 36.01
C ALA A 450 8.85 37.80 36.93
N ALA A 451 8.39 38.85 36.37
CA ALA A 451 7.56 39.83 37.05
C ALA A 451 6.21 39.95 36.34
N ASP A 452 5.13 40.04 37.10
CA ASP A 452 3.79 40.33 36.57
C ASP A 452 3.41 41.83 36.67
N ASN A 453 2.35 42.18 35.96
CA ASN A 453 1.83 43.57 35.97
C ASN A 453 1.22 44.00 37.33
N LYS A 454 1.07 43.07 38.28
CA LYS A 454 0.55 43.29 39.63
C LYS A 454 1.65 43.52 40.67
N GLY A 455 2.92 43.46 40.25
CA GLY A 455 4.07 43.63 41.11
C GLY A 455 4.55 42.33 41.78
N ASN A 456 4.02 41.18 41.43
CA ASN A 456 4.54 39.92 41.91
C ASN A 456 5.81 39.52 41.13
N ILE A 457 6.82 39.05 41.83
CA ILE A 457 8.04 38.51 41.24
C ILE A 457 8.09 37.01 41.56
N TRP A 458 8.38 36.25 40.53
CA TRP A 458 8.50 34.79 40.61
C TRP A 458 9.90 34.36 40.24
N LEU A 459 10.48 33.50 41.09
CA LEU A 459 11.80 32.91 40.87
C LEU A 459 11.63 31.41 40.81
N ALA A 460 12.27 30.77 39.84
CA ALA A 460 12.31 29.30 39.74
C ALA A 460 13.73 28.81 40.02
N ASN A 461 13.88 27.82 40.83
CA ASN A 461 15.18 27.19 41.15
C ASN A 461 15.20 25.69 40.79
N ARG A 462 16.36 25.08 40.83
CA ARG A 462 16.59 23.65 40.51
C ARG A 462 16.18 22.69 41.61
N LYS A 463 15.78 23.18 42.83
CA LYS A 463 15.53 22.40 44.03
C LYS A 463 14.03 22.28 44.39
N GLU A 464 13.16 22.12 43.41
CA GLU A 464 11.73 21.91 43.65
C GLU A 464 10.95 23.10 44.22
N GLU A 465 11.51 24.28 44.18
CA GLU A 465 10.88 25.47 44.74
C GLU A 465 10.60 26.56 43.70
N MET A 466 9.43 27.15 43.82
CA MET A 466 9.14 28.49 43.28
C MET A 466 9.14 29.47 44.44
N VAL A 467 9.81 30.55 44.26
CA VAL A 467 9.83 31.61 45.28
C VAL A 467 8.95 32.76 44.74
N HIS A 468 7.89 33.03 45.47
CA HIS A 468 7.03 34.22 45.24
C HIS A 468 7.55 35.36 46.10
N VAL A 469 7.78 36.49 45.45
CA VAL A 469 8.26 37.70 46.12
C VAL A 469 7.23 38.81 45.87
N THR A 470 6.70 39.41 46.90
CA THR A 470 5.82 40.57 46.83
C THR A 470 6.53 41.85 47.13
N THR A 471 6.39 42.84 46.28
CA THR A 471 6.94 44.19 46.44
C THR A 471 5.87 45.15 47.04
N HIS A 472 6.29 46.05 47.95
CA HIS A 472 5.39 47.11 48.40
C HIS A 472 5.35 48.25 47.39
N PRO A 473 4.19 48.80 47.01
CA PRO A 473 4.08 49.80 45.96
C PRO A 473 4.90 51.10 46.18
N GLU A 474 5.11 51.46 47.45
CA GLU A 474 5.75 52.73 47.78
C GLU A 474 7.27 52.65 48.05
N ASN A 475 7.80 51.42 48.26
CA ASN A 475 9.22 51.27 48.55
C ASN A 475 9.73 49.97 47.91
N ALA A 476 10.13 50.03 46.64
CA ALA A 476 10.30 48.91 45.70
C ALA A 476 11.19 47.75 46.19
N PHE A 477 11.92 47.91 47.32
CA PHE A 477 12.80 46.83 47.87
C PHE A 477 12.92 46.77 49.38
N ALA A 478 12.31 47.66 50.14
CA ALA A 478 12.45 47.69 51.63
C ALA A 478 11.67 46.55 52.33
N TYR A 479 10.70 45.92 51.69
CA TYR A 479 9.80 44.94 52.30
C TYR A 479 9.44 43.78 51.36
N LEU A 480 10.41 43.04 50.93
CA LEU A 480 10.14 41.85 50.15
C LEU A 480 9.77 40.69 51.07
N LYS A 481 8.52 40.28 51.06
CA LYS A 481 8.10 39.02 51.65
C LYS A 481 8.40 37.91 50.66
N GLN A 482 9.35 37.05 51.02
CA GLN A 482 9.63 35.82 50.25
C GLN A 482 8.78 34.67 50.78
N GLN A 483 8.12 34.00 49.86
CA GLN A 483 7.36 32.80 50.15
C GLN A 483 7.84 31.69 49.23
N ALA A 484 8.47 30.66 49.80
CA ALA A 484 8.82 29.46 49.06
C ALA A 484 7.57 28.58 48.89
N ILE A 485 7.30 28.17 47.66
CA ILE A 485 6.21 27.25 47.33
C ILE A 485 6.81 25.99 46.72
N TYR A 486 6.63 24.87 47.43
CA TYR A 486 7.11 23.59 46.96
C TYR A 486 6.12 22.94 45.99
N THR A 487 6.63 22.34 44.92
CA THR A 487 5.84 21.54 43.98
C THR A 487 6.68 20.37 43.48
N LYS A 488 6.11 19.16 43.61
CA LYS A 488 6.76 17.90 43.19
C LYS A 488 7.06 17.89 41.69
N GLU A 489 6.29 18.61 40.92
CA GLU A 489 6.40 18.69 39.46
C GLU A 489 7.67 19.38 39.02
N LEU A 490 8.26 20.24 39.87
CA LEU A 490 9.51 20.96 39.53
C LEU A 490 10.80 20.18 39.91
N LYS A 491 10.65 19.00 40.50
CA LYS A 491 11.80 18.14 40.84
C LYS A 491 12.66 17.80 39.62
N ASP A 492 13.94 18.09 39.69
CA ASP A 492 14.93 17.77 38.65
C ASP A 492 14.63 18.36 37.25
N LEU A 493 13.85 19.44 37.14
CA LEU A 493 13.41 19.99 35.88
C LEU A 493 14.41 20.92 35.19
N ALA A 494 15.39 21.46 35.89
CA ALA A 494 16.31 22.48 35.39
C ALA A 494 15.57 23.62 34.62
N PRO A 495 14.82 24.50 35.32
CA PRO A 495 14.09 25.59 34.68
C PRO A 495 15.02 26.46 33.84
N ARG A 496 14.57 26.88 32.66
CA ARG A 496 15.32 27.72 31.70
C ARG A 496 14.62 29.04 31.42
N SER A 497 13.31 29.09 31.61
CA SER A 497 12.52 30.30 31.47
C SER A 497 11.30 30.22 32.34
N ILE A 498 10.90 31.33 32.90
CA ILE A 498 9.63 31.50 33.62
C ILE A 498 8.95 32.78 33.14
N ILE A 499 7.66 32.73 32.93
CA ILE A 499 6.81 33.91 32.65
C ILE A 499 5.48 33.78 33.37
N VAL A 500 4.82 34.91 33.55
CA VAL A 500 3.42 35.00 34.03
C VAL A 500 2.59 35.55 32.87
N ASP A 501 1.53 34.84 32.52
CA ASP A 501 0.61 35.30 31.49
C ASP A 501 -0.37 36.37 32.00
N THR A 502 -1.13 36.96 31.08
CA THR A 502 -2.02 38.11 31.40
C THR A 502 -3.14 37.74 32.38
N ILE A 503 -3.48 36.48 32.53
CA ILE A 503 -4.50 35.99 33.49
C ILE A 503 -3.89 35.41 34.78
N GLY A 504 -2.58 35.45 34.91
CA GLY A 504 -1.86 35.09 36.15
C GLY A 504 -1.41 33.64 36.23
N ARG A 505 -1.43 32.83 35.15
CA ARG A 505 -0.82 31.50 35.10
C ARG A 505 0.69 31.63 34.96
N ILE A 506 1.40 30.71 35.65
CA ILE A 506 2.86 30.68 35.65
C ILE A 506 3.31 29.62 34.70
N TRP A 507 4.09 29.97 33.71
CA TRP A 507 4.64 29.09 32.69
C TRP A 507 6.13 28.86 32.96
N VAL A 508 6.54 27.61 33.06
CA VAL A 508 7.93 27.22 33.34
C VAL A 508 8.46 26.35 32.20
N GLY A 509 9.34 26.91 31.41
CA GLY A 509 10.09 26.19 30.37
C GLY A 509 11.30 25.47 30.99
N THR A 510 11.50 24.19 30.61
CA THR A 510 12.54 23.34 31.21
C THR A 510 13.53 22.84 30.18
N ARG A 511 14.66 22.30 30.66
CA ARG A 511 15.70 21.75 29.80
C ARG A 511 15.32 20.39 29.18
N PHE A 512 14.48 19.58 29.84
CA PHE A 512 14.29 18.18 29.43
C PHE A 512 12.85 17.72 29.35
N LYS A 513 11.92 18.44 29.98
CA LYS A 513 10.54 17.96 30.19
C LYS A 513 9.47 18.91 29.61
N GLY A 514 9.83 19.81 28.70
CA GLY A 514 8.88 20.73 28.07
C GLY A 514 8.46 21.87 28.95
N ILE A 515 7.17 22.24 28.91
CA ILE A 515 6.59 23.38 29.59
C ILE A 515 5.56 22.90 30.64
N PHE A 516 5.71 23.41 31.85
CA PHE A 516 4.74 23.24 32.94
C PHE A 516 3.96 24.53 33.12
N VAL A 517 2.64 24.44 33.28
CA VAL A 517 1.76 25.60 33.46
C VAL A 517 1.00 25.44 34.77
N PHE A 518 1.16 26.40 35.67
CA PHE A 518 0.57 26.38 36.99
C PHE A 518 -0.43 27.52 37.15
N THR A 519 -1.47 27.29 37.96
CA THR A 519 -2.33 28.32 38.57
C THR A 519 -2.02 28.37 40.06
N ARG A 520 -2.10 29.60 40.61
CA ARG A 520 -1.99 29.81 42.06
C ARG A 520 -3.37 29.86 42.69
N GLU A 521 -3.58 29.00 43.67
CA GLU A 521 -4.75 29.03 44.57
C GLU A 521 -4.25 29.14 45.99
N ASN A 522 -4.47 30.31 46.60
CA ASN A 522 -3.93 30.67 47.90
C ASN A 522 -2.39 30.57 47.93
N GLU A 523 -1.88 29.61 48.71
CA GLU A 523 -0.44 29.34 48.86
C GLU A 523 0.06 28.14 48.05
N ASN A 524 -0.81 27.50 47.26
CA ASN A 524 -0.49 26.29 46.47
C ASN A 524 -0.43 26.60 44.99
N LEU A 525 0.42 25.85 44.30
CA LEU A 525 0.51 25.80 42.81
C LEU A 525 -0.15 24.52 42.32
N ASN A 526 -1.17 24.68 41.51
CA ASN A 526 -1.84 23.57 40.85
C ASN A 526 -1.37 23.46 39.41
N LEU A 527 -0.89 22.28 38.99
CA LEU A 527 -0.53 22.02 37.62
C LEU A 527 -1.78 21.95 36.76
N VAL A 528 -1.82 22.80 35.72
CA VAL A 528 -2.94 22.86 34.76
C VAL A 528 -2.58 22.13 33.48
N PHE A 529 -1.37 22.37 32.94
CA PHE A 529 -0.89 21.74 31.71
C PHE A 529 0.56 21.31 31.83
N HIS A 530 0.87 20.19 31.15
CA HIS A 530 2.21 19.75 30.90
C HIS A 530 2.39 19.53 29.39
N LEU A 531 3.11 20.43 28.74
CA LEU A 531 3.29 20.44 27.28
C LEU A 531 4.66 19.84 26.95
N THR A 532 4.66 18.89 26.04
CA THR A 532 5.85 18.13 25.61
C THR A 532 5.84 17.95 24.10
N SER A 533 6.89 17.36 23.55
CA SER A 533 6.92 16.96 22.13
C SER A 533 5.78 15.98 21.78
N LYS A 534 5.28 15.20 22.73
CA LYS A 534 4.11 14.32 22.51
C LYS A 534 2.79 15.10 22.42
N THR A 535 2.73 16.29 23.04
CA THR A 535 1.55 17.17 22.99
C THR A 535 1.67 18.25 21.91
N GLY A 536 2.75 18.27 21.12
CA GLY A 536 2.92 19.13 19.96
C GLY A 536 4.05 20.15 20.02
N LEU A 537 4.84 20.24 21.11
CA LEU A 537 6.03 21.09 21.10
C LEU A 537 7.07 20.59 20.08
N SER A 538 7.82 21.51 19.48
CA SER A 538 8.95 21.16 18.59
C SER A 538 9.99 20.32 19.31
N GLU A 539 10.26 20.62 20.59
CA GLU A 539 11.23 19.90 21.41
C GLU A 539 10.92 20.08 22.91
N ASN A 540 11.39 19.17 23.75
CA ASN A 540 11.23 19.28 25.21
C ASN A 540 12.22 20.24 25.88
N PHE A 541 13.27 20.66 25.16
CA PHE A 541 14.15 21.73 25.63
C PHE A 541 13.56 23.08 25.27
N VAL A 542 13.15 23.85 26.28
CA VAL A 542 12.59 25.19 26.10
C VAL A 542 13.56 26.21 26.68
N SER A 543 14.21 26.97 25.82
CA SER A 543 15.27 27.93 26.19
C SER A 543 14.72 29.27 26.69
N TYR A 544 13.62 29.73 26.11
CA TYR A 544 13.04 31.04 26.42
C TYR A 544 11.53 31.05 26.18
N LEU A 545 10.80 31.76 27.00
CA LEU A 545 9.35 32.00 26.89
C LEU A 545 9.05 33.48 26.88
N VAL A 546 8.04 33.92 26.14
CA VAL A 546 7.47 35.25 26.24
C VAL A 546 5.95 35.16 26.03
N CYS A 547 5.20 36.04 26.74
CA CYS A 547 3.75 36.21 26.56
C CYS A 547 3.50 37.51 25.82
N ASP A 548 2.68 37.47 24.78
CA ASP A 548 2.26 38.70 24.09
C ASP A 548 1.00 39.30 24.72
N ALA A 549 0.59 40.45 24.19
CA ALA A 549 -0.58 41.20 24.68
C ALA A 549 -1.92 40.45 24.50
N ASP A 550 -2.00 39.51 23.57
CA ASP A 550 -3.18 38.70 23.33
C ASP A 550 -3.16 37.39 24.15
N ASN A 551 -2.24 37.25 25.10
CA ASN A 551 -2.04 36.11 25.95
C ASN A 551 -1.61 34.86 25.15
N VAL A 552 -0.92 35.03 24.04
CA VAL A 552 -0.26 33.97 23.29
C VAL A 552 1.17 33.78 23.81
N ILE A 553 1.53 32.52 24.06
CA ILE A 553 2.86 32.18 24.54
C ILE A 553 3.74 31.76 23.37
N TRP A 554 4.94 32.33 23.32
CA TRP A 554 5.97 32.03 22.35
C TRP A 554 7.11 31.30 23.07
N ALA A 555 7.44 30.09 22.59
CA ALA A 555 8.45 29.23 23.18
C ALA A 555 9.61 29.00 22.20
N CYS A 556 10.82 29.37 22.62
CA CYS A 556 12.05 29.14 21.86
C CYS A 556 12.61 27.77 22.21
N THR A 557 12.95 26.99 21.17
CA THR A 557 13.56 25.68 21.30
C THR A 557 14.77 25.56 20.37
N PRO A 558 15.67 24.58 20.58
CA PRO A 558 16.75 24.28 19.61
C PRO A 558 16.24 23.89 18.22
N SER A 559 15.02 23.36 18.13
CA SER A 559 14.38 22.95 16.88
C SER A 559 13.47 24.02 16.28
N GLY A 560 13.40 25.22 16.89
CA GLY A 560 12.63 26.35 16.36
C GLY A 560 11.80 27.11 17.36
N LEU A 561 10.73 27.75 16.86
CA LEU A 561 9.82 28.63 17.61
C LEU A 561 8.40 28.06 17.61
N ASP A 562 7.87 27.82 18.79
CA ASP A 562 6.50 27.37 19.00
C ASP A 562 5.61 28.52 19.48
N LYS A 563 4.43 28.64 18.91
CA LYS A 563 3.38 29.55 19.30
C LYS A 563 2.25 28.76 19.95
N ILE A 564 1.94 29.10 21.20
CA ILE A 564 0.98 28.36 22.02
C ILE A 564 -0.20 29.26 22.35
N ASN A 565 -1.38 28.84 21.97
CA ASN A 565 -2.64 29.52 22.27
C ASN A 565 -3.59 28.58 23.02
N ILE A 566 -4.35 29.09 23.98
CA ILE A 566 -5.36 28.31 24.68
C ILE A 566 -6.72 28.59 24.06
N LYS A 567 -7.30 27.65 23.36
CA LYS A 567 -8.64 27.72 22.76
C LYS A 567 -9.57 26.75 23.50
N ASN A 568 -10.69 27.29 24.00
CA ASN A 568 -11.68 26.48 24.73
C ASN A 568 -11.07 25.65 25.89
N GLY A 569 -10.08 26.23 26.60
CA GLY A 569 -9.41 25.53 27.71
C GLY A 569 -8.35 24.50 27.29
N ILE A 570 -8.07 24.35 25.99
CA ILE A 570 -7.08 23.38 25.47
C ILE A 570 -5.90 24.14 24.82
N PRO A 571 -4.65 23.80 25.16
CA PRO A 571 -3.47 24.37 24.52
C PRO A 571 -3.37 23.90 23.06
N VAL A 572 -3.24 24.84 22.15
CA VAL A 572 -3.00 24.60 20.72
C VAL A 572 -1.61 25.13 20.38
N ILE A 573 -0.75 24.26 19.90
CA ILE A 573 0.66 24.54 19.62
C ILE A 573 0.87 24.56 18.10
N GLU A 574 1.47 25.66 17.62
CA GLU A 574 1.82 25.86 16.22
C GLU A 574 3.34 26.00 16.11
N ASN A 575 4.01 25.10 15.37
CA ASN A 575 5.47 25.10 15.19
C ASN A 575 5.85 25.97 13.98
N LEU A 576 6.07 27.25 14.19
CA LEU A 576 6.21 28.23 13.11
C LEU A 576 7.48 28.06 12.26
N THR A 577 8.56 27.64 12.85
CA THR A 577 9.85 27.50 12.13
C THR A 577 10.00 26.14 11.47
N ARG A 578 9.57 25.07 12.12
CA ARG A 578 9.57 23.72 11.57
C ARG A 578 8.66 23.59 10.34
N GLN A 579 7.48 24.19 10.40
CA GLN A 579 6.52 24.25 9.31
C GLN A 579 7.07 24.92 8.05
N ASN A 580 8.07 25.77 8.22
CA ASN A 580 8.71 26.52 7.15
C ASN A 580 10.12 26.03 6.83
N ASN A 581 10.46 24.78 7.18
CA ASN A 581 11.80 24.22 7.02
C ASN A 581 12.94 25.03 7.67
N VAL A 582 12.62 25.88 8.66
CA VAL A 582 13.61 26.63 9.42
C VAL A 582 13.94 25.85 10.69
N TYR A 583 14.88 24.94 10.60
CA TYR A 583 15.38 24.13 11.72
C TYR A 583 16.58 24.82 12.34
N GLU A 584 16.33 25.86 13.16
CA GLU A 584 17.38 26.59 13.81
C GLU A 584 17.12 26.77 15.30
N ASN A 585 18.19 26.76 16.07
CA ASN A 585 18.12 27.08 17.48
C ASN A 585 17.72 28.54 17.71
N VAL A 586 16.48 28.73 18.11
CA VAL A 586 15.97 30.05 18.52
C VAL A 586 16.20 30.23 20.01
N PHE A 587 16.97 31.21 20.37
CA PHE A 587 17.29 31.43 21.78
C PHE A 587 16.62 32.65 22.41
N LYS A 588 16.02 33.54 21.60
CA LYS A 588 15.27 34.67 22.10
C LYS A 588 14.17 35.10 21.10
N VAL A 589 13.03 35.51 21.61
CA VAL A 589 11.95 36.13 20.83
C VAL A 589 11.47 37.38 21.56
N VAL A 590 11.11 38.39 20.79
CA VAL A 590 10.58 39.66 21.29
C VAL A 590 9.39 40.07 20.42
N ILE A 591 8.33 40.57 21.03
CA ILE A 591 7.09 40.96 20.32
C ILE A 591 6.95 42.47 20.39
N ASP A 592 6.84 43.14 19.25
CA ASP A 592 6.61 44.60 19.18
C ASP A 592 5.12 44.97 19.33
N LYS A 593 4.83 46.26 19.45
CA LYS A 593 3.45 46.78 19.60
C LYS A 593 2.54 46.44 18.40
N ASN A 594 3.12 46.22 17.24
CA ASN A 594 2.40 45.81 16.04
C ASN A 594 2.15 44.29 15.99
N LYS A 595 2.43 43.58 17.10
CA LYS A 595 2.35 42.14 17.25
C LYS A 595 3.31 41.35 16.31
N THR A 596 4.35 42.02 15.78
CA THR A 596 5.41 41.37 15.03
C THR A 596 6.36 40.65 15.99
N ALA A 597 6.56 39.37 15.81
CA ALA A 597 7.53 38.62 16.56
C ALA A 597 8.90 38.69 15.85
N TRP A 598 9.93 38.95 16.64
CA TRP A 598 11.33 38.99 16.22
C TRP A 598 12.08 37.91 16.97
N ALA A 599 12.49 36.87 16.27
CA ALA A 599 13.20 35.74 16.88
C ALA A 599 14.67 35.74 16.47
N LEU A 600 15.56 35.50 17.43
CA LEU A 600 16.98 35.55 17.25
C LEU A 600 17.57 34.16 17.28
N THR A 601 18.33 33.82 16.23
CA THR A 601 19.14 32.61 16.13
C THR A 601 20.62 32.97 16.19
N SER A 602 21.52 31.98 16.11
CA SER A 602 22.97 32.20 16.15
C SER A 602 23.50 33.11 15.05
N GLY A 603 22.84 33.17 13.89
CA GLY A 603 23.29 33.96 12.74
C GLY A 603 22.19 34.69 12.00
N ARG A 604 20.94 34.52 12.38
CA ARG A 604 19.78 35.08 11.67
C ARG A 604 18.80 35.78 12.59
N LEU A 605 18.07 36.72 12.02
CA LEU A 605 16.93 37.37 12.64
C LEU A 605 15.67 36.96 11.86
N ILE A 606 14.75 36.33 12.54
CA ILE A 606 13.45 35.90 11.97
C ILE A 606 12.41 36.92 12.33
N LYS A 607 11.74 37.46 11.33
CA LYS A 607 10.61 38.39 11.50
C LYS A 607 9.32 37.66 11.14
N ILE A 608 8.35 37.70 12.03
CA ILE A 608 7.02 37.10 11.85
C ILE A 608 5.99 38.18 12.07
N THR A 609 5.37 38.66 10.99
CA THR A 609 4.28 39.63 11.07
C THR A 609 2.97 38.92 11.38
N PRO A 610 2.00 39.62 12.00
CA PRO A 610 0.66 39.05 12.22
C PRO A 610 0.07 38.51 10.92
N GLU A 611 -0.41 37.29 10.95
CA GLU A 611 -1.10 36.69 9.81
C GLU A 611 -2.49 37.32 9.66
N THR A 612 -2.75 37.93 8.54
CA THR A 612 -4.13 38.25 8.15
C THR A 612 -4.76 36.92 7.67
N ARG A 613 -5.38 36.19 8.58
CA ARG A 613 -6.12 34.98 8.24
C ARG A 613 -7.30 35.32 7.34
N ASN A 614 -7.11 35.34 6.06
CA ASN A 614 -8.20 35.14 5.13
C ASN A 614 -8.61 33.67 5.24
N THR A 615 -9.59 33.37 6.06
CA THR A 615 -10.20 32.05 6.11
C THR A 615 -10.91 31.84 4.78
N SER A 616 -10.33 31.04 3.92
CA SER A 616 -10.89 30.71 2.59
C SER A 616 -12.21 29.93 2.67
N GLY A 617 -12.65 29.56 3.86
CA GLY A 617 -13.78 28.64 4.07
C GLY A 617 -13.51 27.20 3.62
N TYR A 618 -12.33 26.94 3.05
CA TYR A 618 -11.93 25.60 2.62
C TYR A 618 -11.59 24.72 3.83
N VAL A 619 -12.11 23.51 3.85
CA VAL A 619 -11.76 22.46 4.81
C VAL A 619 -11.31 21.24 4.00
N PRO A 620 -10.05 20.78 4.19
CA PRO A 620 -9.56 19.59 3.51
C PRO A 620 -10.41 18.38 3.85
N GLN A 621 -10.83 17.61 2.84
CA GLN A 621 -11.64 16.42 3.04
C GLN A 621 -10.76 15.17 3.01
N LEU A 622 -10.94 14.28 3.98
CA LEU A 622 -10.29 12.98 3.98
C LEU A 622 -10.91 12.09 2.90
N MET A 623 -10.08 11.46 2.08
CA MET A 623 -10.52 10.58 1.00
C MET A 623 -9.59 9.38 0.84
N VAL A 624 -10.11 8.26 0.35
CA VAL A 624 -9.29 7.14 -0.15
C VAL A 624 -8.83 7.50 -1.56
N THR A 625 -7.52 7.51 -1.78
CA THR A 625 -6.93 7.95 -3.06
C THR A 625 -6.57 6.78 -3.98
N GLN A 626 -6.24 5.62 -3.40
CA GLN A 626 -5.90 4.41 -4.17
C GLN A 626 -6.13 3.17 -3.33
N MET A 627 -6.44 2.05 -3.99
CA MET A 627 -6.44 0.72 -3.40
C MET A 627 -5.51 -0.20 -4.17
N ARG A 628 -4.89 -1.15 -3.47
CA ARG A 628 -4.07 -2.21 -4.06
C ARG A 628 -4.40 -3.56 -3.45
N THR A 629 -4.34 -4.62 -4.24
CA THR A 629 -4.36 -6.00 -3.75
C THR A 629 -3.17 -6.75 -4.35
N GLY A 630 -2.18 -7.06 -3.53
CA GLY A 630 -0.90 -7.56 -4.02
C GLY A 630 -0.18 -6.52 -4.90
N ALA A 631 0.40 -6.96 -6.01
CA ALA A 631 1.10 -6.08 -6.96
C ALA A 631 0.14 -5.29 -7.88
N ALA A 632 -1.13 -5.69 -7.97
CA ALA A 632 -2.10 -5.04 -8.86
C ALA A 632 -2.72 -3.81 -8.18
N ALA A 633 -2.58 -2.65 -8.79
CA ALA A 633 -3.36 -1.47 -8.42
C ALA A 633 -4.82 -1.69 -8.85
N ILE A 634 -5.74 -1.61 -7.89
CA ILE A 634 -7.17 -1.55 -8.19
C ILE A 634 -7.48 -0.07 -8.38
N ASN A 635 -7.51 0.34 -9.63
CA ASN A 635 -7.75 1.74 -9.98
C ASN A 635 -9.23 2.15 -9.89
N GLU A 636 -10.11 1.24 -9.48
CA GLU A 636 -11.54 1.49 -9.38
C GLU A 636 -11.93 1.66 -7.91
N LEU A 637 -11.94 2.92 -7.44
CA LEU A 637 -12.37 3.30 -6.08
C LEU A 637 -13.84 2.93 -5.78
N SER A 638 -14.61 2.53 -6.82
CA SER A 638 -15.99 2.05 -6.70
C SER A 638 -16.10 0.56 -6.42
N LYS A 639 -14.99 -0.20 -6.47
CA LYS A 639 -15.03 -1.64 -6.25
C LYS A 639 -15.06 -1.97 -4.77
N HIS A 640 -16.23 -2.25 -4.24
CA HIS A 640 -16.41 -2.61 -2.83
C HIS A 640 -16.35 -4.11 -2.54
N THR A 641 -16.13 -4.95 -3.57
CA THR A 641 -16.12 -6.42 -3.42
C THR A 641 -14.81 -7.01 -3.94
N PHE A 642 -14.10 -7.70 -3.06
CA PHE A 642 -12.86 -8.40 -3.36
C PHE A 642 -13.10 -9.91 -3.39
N THR A 643 -12.32 -10.61 -4.19
CA THR A 643 -12.30 -12.08 -4.17
C THR A 643 -11.41 -12.57 -3.02
N TYR A 644 -11.58 -13.81 -2.61
CA TYR A 644 -10.73 -14.44 -1.58
C TYR A 644 -9.23 -14.44 -1.92
N LYS A 645 -8.85 -14.31 -3.21
CA LYS A 645 -7.45 -14.17 -3.65
C LYS A 645 -6.92 -12.74 -3.45
N GLN A 646 -7.80 -11.78 -3.23
CA GLN A 646 -7.53 -10.36 -3.03
C GLN A 646 -7.71 -9.98 -1.55
N ASN A 647 -7.41 -10.90 -0.63
CA ASN A 647 -7.63 -10.75 0.81
C ASN A 647 -6.54 -9.95 1.55
N ASN A 648 -5.60 -9.36 0.79
CA ASN A 648 -4.55 -8.48 1.30
C ASN A 648 -4.72 -7.05 0.73
N PRO A 649 -5.82 -6.34 1.04
CA PRO A 649 -6.03 -5.01 0.52
C PRO A 649 -5.16 -3.98 1.23
N SER A 650 -4.57 -3.07 0.46
CA SER A 650 -3.88 -1.88 0.94
C SER A 650 -4.66 -0.66 0.50
N PHE A 651 -4.94 0.23 1.44
CA PHE A 651 -5.65 1.48 1.21
C PHE A 651 -4.68 2.64 1.37
N TYR A 652 -4.68 3.54 0.41
CA TYR A 652 -3.97 4.82 0.45
C TYR A 652 -5.01 5.91 0.57
N PHE A 653 -4.80 6.84 1.45
CA PHE A 653 -5.74 7.92 1.74
C PHE A 653 -4.99 9.24 1.91
N ALA A 654 -5.66 10.33 1.74
CA ALA A 654 -5.13 11.66 1.94
C ALA A 654 -6.21 12.62 2.40
N ALA A 655 -5.81 13.65 3.14
CA ALA A 655 -6.58 14.85 3.40
C ALA A 655 -5.78 16.04 2.83
N PRO A 656 -6.06 16.47 1.57
CA PRO A 656 -5.21 17.42 0.87
C PRO A 656 -5.19 18.79 1.56
N SER A 657 -4.27 18.95 2.48
CA SER A 657 -3.87 20.20 3.10
C SER A 657 -2.37 20.35 2.92
N PHE A 658 -1.95 21.49 2.42
CA PHE A 658 -0.55 21.77 2.07
C PHE A 658 0.10 22.75 3.05
N PHE A 659 -0.62 23.09 4.10
CA PHE A 659 -0.08 23.99 5.12
C PHE A 659 1.00 23.32 5.95
N ASP A 660 0.78 22.03 6.27
CA ASP A 660 1.65 21.21 7.12
C ASP A 660 1.44 19.74 6.83
N GLU A 661 1.51 19.38 5.55
CA GLU A 661 1.16 18.05 5.06
C GLU A 661 1.89 16.90 5.77
N LYS A 662 3.13 17.13 6.21
CA LYS A 662 3.95 16.12 6.92
C LYS A 662 3.52 15.88 8.35
N GLU A 663 2.75 16.77 8.94
CA GLU A 663 2.29 16.70 10.34
C GLU A 663 0.82 16.25 10.46
N ILE A 664 0.14 16.02 9.35
CA ILE A 664 -1.20 15.42 9.37
C ILE A 664 -1.08 14.00 9.90
N ARG A 665 -1.89 13.68 10.91
CA ARG A 665 -1.88 12.36 11.53
C ARG A 665 -3.16 11.61 11.19
N TYR A 666 -2.98 10.35 10.82
CA TYR A 666 -4.05 9.47 10.45
C TYR A 666 -4.20 8.36 11.47
N SER A 667 -5.44 8.00 11.77
CA SER A 667 -5.80 6.83 12.55
C SER A 667 -6.84 6.01 11.78
N TYR A 668 -6.84 4.72 11.97
CA TYR A 668 -7.79 3.83 11.33
C TYR A 668 -8.37 2.80 12.31
N ARG A 669 -9.55 2.29 11.99
CA ARG A 669 -10.22 1.19 12.67
C ARG A 669 -10.93 0.33 11.65
N LEU A 670 -10.67 -0.98 11.65
CA LEU A 670 -11.31 -1.93 10.76
C LEU A 670 -12.38 -2.72 11.53
N GLU A 671 -13.64 -2.39 11.31
CA GLU A 671 -14.77 -3.17 11.82
C GLU A 671 -14.97 -4.44 10.98
N GLY A 672 -15.32 -5.54 11.64
CA GLY A 672 -15.35 -6.88 11.01
C GLY A 672 -14.10 -7.73 11.26
N SER A 673 -12.97 -7.12 11.68
CA SER A 673 -11.74 -7.84 12.03
C SER A 673 -11.64 -8.26 13.49
N GLY A 674 -12.58 -7.81 14.34
CA GLY A 674 -12.57 -8.02 15.79
C GLY A 674 -11.90 -6.91 16.60
N SER A 675 -11.19 -5.98 15.98
CA SER A 675 -10.62 -4.80 16.64
C SER A 675 -11.67 -3.70 16.81
N LYS A 676 -11.83 -3.19 18.04
CA LYS A 676 -12.75 -2.08 18.36
C LYS A 676 -12.04 -0.74 18.58
N GLU A 677 -10.72 -0.74 18.68
CA GLU A 677 -9.93 0.43 19.02
C GLU A 677 -9.36 1.09 17.77
N TRP A 678 -9.14 2.40 17.86
CA TRP A 678 -8.43 3.15 16.83
C TRP A 678 -6.93 2.83 16.90
N SER A 679 -6.28 2.80 15.75
CA SER A 679 -4.82 2.74 15.69
C SER A 679 -4.20 3.99 16.31
N GLU A 680 -2.97 3.88 16.80
CA GLU A 680 -2.19 5.06 17.18
C GLU A 680 -2.08 6.04 16.00
N PRO A 681 -2.22 7.36 16.25
CA PRO A 681 -2.08 8.35 15.20
C PRO A 681 -0.68 8.37 14.60
N SER A 682 -0.57 8.22 13.28
CA SER A 682 0.69 8.24 12.55
C SER A 682 0.61 9.16 11.32
N ASN A 683 1.74 9.61 10.80
CA ASN A 683 1.80 10.36 9.54
C ASN A 683 1.77 9.46 8.29
N ASN A 684 1.63 8.15 8.46
CA ASN A 684 1.52 7.23 7.33
C ASN A 684 0.11 7.30 6.73
N ALA A 685 0.01 7.76 5.49
CA ALA A 685 -1.22 7.86 4.73
C ALA A 685 -1.60 6.55 4.02
N ALA A 686 -1.22 5.41 4.57
CA ALA A 686 -1.53 4.10 4.02
C ALA A 686 -1.73 3.06 5.11
N VAL A 687 -2.62 2.10 4.86
CA VAL A 687 -2.83 0.93 5.70
C VAL A 687 -2.94 -0.32 4.85
N SER A 688 -2.29 -1.39 5.28
CA SER A 688 -2.34 -2.70 4.63
C SER A 688 -2.86 -3.74 5.60
N PHE A 689 -3.78 -4.55 5.13
CA PHE A 689 -4.31 -5.68 5.87
C PHE A 689 -3.83 -6.98 5.22
N VAL A 690 -3.57 -7.98 6.05
CA VAL A 690 -3.05 -9.28 5.58
C VAL A 690 -4.02 -10.36 5.99
N ASP A 691 -4.32 -11.25 5.05
CA ASP A 691 -5.13 -12.46 5.25
C ASP A 691 -6.51 -12.21 5.90
N LEU A 692 -7.23 -11.22 5.37
CA LEU A 692 -8.60 -10.98 5.82
C LEU A 692 -9.51 -12.14 5.41
N LYS A 693 -10.31 -12.61 6.36
CA LYS A 693 -11.29 -13.69 6.13
C LYS A 693 -12.44 -13.19 5.24
N PRO A 694 -13.13 -14.09 4.53
CA PRO A 694 -14.36 -13.72 3.84
C PRO A 694 -15.39 -13.11 4.80
N GLY A 695 -15.93 -11.94 4.44
CA GLY A 695 -16.84 -11.19 5.28
C GLY A 695 -17.02 -9.74 4.82
N ASN A 696 -17.85 -9.00 5.53
CA ASN A 696 -18.07 -7.57 5.32
C ASN A 696 -17.22 -6.78 6.31
N TYR A 697 -16.60 -5.72 5.82
CA TYR A 697 -15.69 -4.87 6.56
C TYR A 697 -16.06 -3.40 6.38
N THR A 698 -15.86 -2.62 7.44
CA THR A 698 -15.95 -1.16 7.40
C THR A 698 -14.62 -0.58 7.87
N LEU A 699 -13.90 0.05 6.95
CA LEU A 699 -12.69 0.79 7.27
C LEU A 699 -13.08 2.22 7.66
N ASN A 700 -12.95 2.53 8.94
CA ASN A 700 -13.07 3.88 9.46
C ASN A 700 -11.69 4.54 9.43
N LEU A 701 -11.59 5.70 8.80
CA LEU A 701 -10.38 6.52 8.73
C LEU A 701 -10.63 7.86 9.42
N LYS A 702 -9.63 8.35 10.12
CA LYS A 702 -9.65 9.65 10.77
C LYS A 702 -8.38 10.42 10.41
N ALA A 703 -8.52 11.69 10.04
CA ALA A 703 -7.41 12.63 9.87
C ALA A 703 -7.49 13.72 10.94
N VAL A 704 -6.37 13.98 11.59
CA VAL A 704 -6.17 15.00 12.60
C VAL A 704 -5.17 16.02 12.05
N PHE A 705 -5.61 17.27 11.94
CA PHE A 705 -4.78 18.33 11.39
C PHE A 705 -3.94 19.01 12.48
N PRO A 706 -2.71 19.43 12.16
CA PRO A 706 -1.83 20.08 13.11
C PRO A 706 -2.44 21.39 13.64
N ALA A 707 -2.11 21.72 14.87
CA ALA A 707 -2.54 22.93 15.58
C ALA A 707 -4.07 23.17 15.62
N GLY A 708 -4.88 22.11 15.40
CA GLY A 708 -6.34 22.24 15.35
C GLY A 708 -6.79 23.26 14.29
N ARG A 709 -6.04 23.37 13.17
CA ARG A 709 -6.30 24.30 12.07
C ARG A 709 -7.65 24.04 11.42
N TYR A 710 -7.96 22.76 11.23
CA TYR A 710 -9.24 22.26 10.72
C TYR A 710 -9.85 21.26 11.71
N PRO A 711 -11.18 21.09 11.70
CA PRO A 711 -11.81 20.02 12.47
C PRO A 711 -11.35 18.65 11.96
N ASP A 712 -11.25 17.69 12.87
CA ASP A 712 -10.93 16.32 12.53
C ASP A 712 -11.89 15.80 11.45
N GLN A 713 -11.36 15.12 10.44
CA GLN A 713 -12.15 14.53 9.36
C GLN A 713 -12.24 13.03 9.55
N THR A 714 -13.43 12.46 9.34
CA THR A 714 -13.65 11.02 9.41
C THR A 714 -14.41 10.55 8.17
N ILE A 715 -13.99 9.42 7.61
CA ILE A 715 -14.71 8.76 6.53
C ILE A 715 -14.86 7.27 6.83
N GLN A 716 -15.89 6.66 6.23
CA GLN A 716 -16.13 5.23 6.29
C GLN A 716 -16.06 4.66 4.87
N TYR A 717 -15.31 3.57 4.73
CA TYR A 717 -15.21 2.84 3.48
C TYR A 717 -15.68 1.40 3.69
N PHE A 718 -16.74 1.00 2.97
CA PHE A 718 -17.33 -0.32 3.06
C PHE A 718 -16.75 -1.23 1.99
N PHE A 719 -16.32 -2.42 2.37
CA PHE A 719 -15.90 -3.44 1.42
C PHE A 719 -16.22 -4.85 1.92
N SER A 720 -16.26 -5.80 1.01
CA SER A 720 -16.49 -7.20 1.32
C SER A 720 -15.47 -8.10 0.63
N ILE A 721 -15.16 -9.21 1.28
CA ILE A 721 -14.34 -10.28 0.70
C ILE A 721 -15.23 -11.47 0.49
N THR A 722 -15.39 -11.89 -0.78
CA THR A 722 -16.23 -13.03 -1.12
C THR A 722 -15.53 -14.34 -0.74
N PRO A 723 -16.28 -15.30 -0.18
CA PRO A 723 -15.71 -16.61 0.10
C PRO A 723 -15.35 -17.34 -1.20
N PRO A 724 -14.35 -18.25 -1.18
CA PRO A 724 -14.08 -19.12 -2.31
C PRO A 724 -15.31 -19.98 -2.62
N TRP A 725 -15.47 -20.34 -3.89
CA TRP A 725 -16.64 -21.09 -4.36
C TRP A 725 -16.91 -22.39 -3.56
N TRP A 726 -15.84 -23.01 -3.04
CA TRP A 726 -15.97 -24.23 -2.21
C TRP A 726 -16.47 -23.98 -0.78
N GLN A 727 -16.51 -22.73 -0.31
CA GLN A 727 -17.08 -22.35 0.98
C GLN A 727 -18.50 -21.80 0.87
N THR A 728 -19.03 -21.65 -0.34
CA THR A 728 -20.39 -21.14 -0.55
C THR A 728 -21.44 -22.18 -0.11
N TRP A 729 -22.60 -21.71 0.29
CA TRP A 729 -23.68 -22.58 0.79
C TRP A 729 -24.13 -23.61 -0.24
N TRP A 730 -24.23 -23.22 -1.53
CA TRP A 730 -24.63 -24.11 -2.62
C TRP A 730 -23.61 -25.22 -2.89
N PHE A 731 -22.30 -24.91 -2.76
CA PHE A 731 -21.26 -25.92 -2.94
C PHE A 731 -21.24 -26.91 -1.76
N ARG A 732 -21.42 -26.43 -0.52
CA ARG A 732 -21.58 -27.32 0.65
C ARG A 732 -22.80 -28.20 0.50
N LEU A 733 -23.88 -27.67 -0.03
CA LEU A 733 -25.12 -28.44 -0.36
C LEU A 733 -24.85 -29.44 -1.48
N ALA A 734 -24.10 -29.05 -2.54
CA ALA A 734 -23.72 -29.96 -3.62
C ALA A 734 -22.83 -31.11 -3.12
N ILE A 735 -21.86 -30.85 -2.26
CA ILE A 735 -21.04 -31.87 -1.59
C ILE A 735 -21.93 -32.77 -0.73
N GLY A 736 -22.86 -32.20 0.03
CA GLY A 736 -23.81 -32.98 0.83
C GLY A 736 -24.67 -33.91 -0.04
N ILE A 737 -25.22 -33.42 -1.14
CA ILE A 737 -25.96 -34.23 -2.12
C ILE A 737 -25.06 -35.28 -2.75
N PHE A 738 -23.83 -34.92 -3.13
CA PHE A 738 -22.86 -35.87 -3.69
C PHE A 738 -22.50 -36.97 -2.68
N ALA A 739 -22.28 -36.61 -1.42
CA ALA A 739 -21.97 -37.55 -0.35
C ALA A 739 -23.16 -38.52 -0.10
N ILE A 740 -24.39 -37.99 -0.10
CA ILE A 740 -25.63 -38.80 0.00
C ILE A 740 -25.76 -39.72 -1.22
N GLY A 741 -25.55 -39.17 -2.43
CA GLY A 741 -25.54 -39.96 -3.65
C GLY A 741 -24.50 -41.08 -3.65
N MET A 742 -23.31 -40.77 -3.19
CA MET A 742 -22.23 -41.77 -3.02
C MET A 742 -22.60 -42.84 -1.98
N LEU A 743 -23.17 -42.40 -0.84
CA LEU A 743 -23.65 -43.34 0.20
C LEU A 743 -24.74 -44.27 -0.34
N VAL A 744 -25.72 -43.72 -1.05
CA VAL A 744 -26.79 -44.48 -1.70
C VAL A 744 -26.20 -45.44 -2.73
N THR A 745 -25.21 -45.00 -3.51
CA THR A 745 -24.52 -45.82 -4.49
C THR A 745 -23.76 -46.97 -3.82
N VAL A 746 -23.02 -46.68 -2.74
CA VAL A 746 -22.29 -47.69 -1.96
C VAL A 746 -23.29 -48.71 -1.35
N ILE A 747 -24.37 -48.21 -0.78
CA ILE A 747 -25.42 -49.10 -0.23
C ILE A 747 -26.03 -49.96 -1.35
N ARG A 748 -26.32 -49.35 -2.52
CA ARG A 748 -26.84 -50.07 -3.69
C ARG A 748 -25.89 -51.11 -4.19
N LEU A 749 -24.59 -50.78 -4.32
CA LEU A 749 -23.54 -51.73 -4.72
C LEU A 749 -23.40 -52.85 -3.70
N TYR A 750 -23.44 -52.52 -2.42
CA TYR A 750 -23.42 -53.51 -1.35
C TYR A 750 -24.58 -54.51 -1.45
N TYR A 751 -25.83 -53.99 -1.65
CA TYR A 751 -27.03 -54.84 -1.83
C TYR A 751 -27.00 -55.63 -3.13
N LEU A 752 -26.51 -55.04 -4.24
CA LEU A 752 -26.34 -55.72 -5.50
C LEU A 752 -25.26 -56.84 -5.37
N GLY A 753 -24.14 -56.57 -4.74
CA GLY A 753 -23.11 -57.57 -4.47
C GLY A 753 -23.59 -58.68 -3.53
N LYS A 754 -24.48 -58.36 -2.57
CA LYS A 754 -25.13 -59.35 -1.71
C LYS A 754 -26.09 -60.24 -2.49
N LEU A 755 -26.90 -59.64 -3.39
CA LEU A 755 -27.81 -60.35 -4.28
C LEU A 755 -27.07 -61.24 -5.27
N GLU A 756 -25.96 -60.78 -5.88
CA GLU A 756 -25.11 -61.58 -6.77
C GLU A 756 -24.49 -62.74 -6.03
N ARG A 757 -23.99 -62.53 -4.81
CA ARG A 757 -23.45 -63.63 -3.98
C ARG A 757 -24.55 -64.66 -3.68
N GLN A 758 -25.76 -64.25 -3.37
CA GLN A 758 -26.87 -65.18 -3.14
C GLN A 758 -27.21 -65.97 -4.41
N LYS A 759 -27.21 -65.31 -5.57
CA LYS A 759 -27.47 -65.92 -6.88
C LYS A 759 -26.36 -66.93 -7.23
N THR A 760 -25.10 -66.58 -7.03
CA THR A 760 -23.96 -67.45 -7.27
C THR A 760 -23.94 -68.69 -6.35
N ILE A 761 -24.36 -68.52 -5.11
CA ILE A 761 -24.53 -69.65 -4.17
C ILE A 761 -25.68 -70.56 -4.62
N LEU A 762 -26.77 -70.01 -5.12
CA LEU A 762 -27.87 -70.80 -5.62
C LEU A 762 -27.52 -71.56 -6.91
N GLU A 763 -26.80 -70.92 -7.84
CA GLU A 763 -26.31 -71.48 -9.09
C GLU A 763 -25.28 -72.60 -8.81
N LYS A 764 -24.35 -72.39 -7.85
CA LYS A 764 -23.42 -73.43 -7.41
C LYS A 764 -24.12 -74.63 -6.83
N LYS A 765 -25.16 -74.46 -5.99
CA LYS A 765 -25.97 -75.59 -5.46
C LYS A 765 -26.65 -76.36 -6.56
N GLN A 766 -27.23 -75.65 -7.54
CA GLN A 766 -27.90 -76.31 -8.71
C GLN A 766 -26.87 -77.03 -9.60
N ALA A 767 -25.66 -76.47 -9.80
CA ALA A 767 -24.61 -77.13 -10.59
C ALA A 767 -24.10 -78.38 -9.92
N ILE A 768 -23.93 -78.35 -8.60
CA ILE A 768 -23.49 -79.56 -7.84
C ILE A 768 -24.59 -80.67 -7.87
N GLU A 769 -25.85 -80.28 -7.79
CA GLU A 769 -26.97 -81.23 -7.86
C GLU A 769 -27.07 -81.83 -9.27
N LYS A 770 -26.88 -81.02 -10.32
CA LYS A 770 -26.85 -81.48 -11.71
C LYS A 770 -25.67 -82.43 -12.01
N GLU A 771 -24.52 -82.15 -11.47
CA GLU A 771 -23.33 -82.99 -11.63
C GLU A 771 -23.47 -84.31 -10.84
N ARG A 772 -24.03 -84.29 -9.63
CA ARG A 772 -24.37 -85.51 -8.90
C ARG A 772 -25.32 -86.36 -9.65
N THR A 773 -26.37 -85.81 -10.29
CA THR A 773 -27.34 -86.54 -11.10
C THR A 773 -26.66 -87.12 -12.34
N ARG A 774 -25.76 -86.44 -13.04
CA ARG A 774 -25.01 -86.91 -14.20
C ARG A 774 -24.10 -88.08 -13.83
N ILE A 775 -23.35 -87.96 -12.72
CA ILE A 775 -22.47 -89.03 -12.24
C ILE A 775 -23.27 -90.23 -11.81
N ALA A 776 -24.40 -90.06 -11.16
CA ALA A 776 -25.23 -91.19 -10.77
C ALA A 776 -25.81 -91.94 -11.97
N THR A 777 -26.16 -91.17 -13.07
CA THR A 777 -26.62 -91.76 -14.31
C THR A 777 -25.47 -92.60 -15.02
N ASP A 778 -24.26 -91.93 -15.15
CA ASP A 778 -23.12 -92.64 -15.77
C ASP A 778 -22.70 -93.87 -14.98
N MET A 779 -22.79 -93.86 -13.64
CA MET A 779 -22.56 -95.05 -12.81
C MET A 779 -23.61 -96.12 -12.98
N HIS A 780 -24.90 -95.69 -13.09
CA HIS A 780 -26.01 -96.63 -13.28
C HIS A 780 -25.87 -97.37 -14.63
N ASP A 781 -25.49 -96.65 -15.70
CA ASP A 781 -25.44 -97.23 -17.03
C ASP A 781 -24.19 -98.18 -17.18
N ASP A 782 -23.03 -97.77 -16.68
CA ASP A 782 -21.83 -98.63 -16.74
C ASP A 782 -21.92 -99.90 -15.82
N LEU A 783 -22.42 -99.62 -14.55
CA LEU A 783 -22.57 -100.78 -13.61
C LEU A 783 -23.78 -101.65 -13.98
N GLY A 784 -24.87 -101.05 -14.47
CA GLY A 784 -26.06 -101.68 -14.88
C GLY A 784 -25.87 -102.67 -16.07
N ALA A 785 -25.07 -102.18 -17.03
CA ALA A 785 -24.69 -103.01 -18.18
C ALA A 785 -23.89 -104.26 -17.77
N GLY A 786 -22.85 -104.04 -16.90
CA GLY A 786 -22.02 -105.09 -16.39
C GLY A 786 -22.77 -106.17 -15.55
N LEU A 787 -23.63 -105.63 -14.59
CA LEU A 787 -24.47 -106.54 -13.77
C LEU A 787 -25.50 -107.30 -14.59
N SER A 788 -26.06 -106.67 -15.62
CA SER A 788 -27.02 -107.29 -16.53
C SER A 788 -26.31 -108.49 -17.32
N ARG A 789 -25.06 -108.26 -17.67
CA ARG A 789 -24.27 -109.21 -18.38
C ARG A 789 -23.85 -110.48 -17.49
N ILE A 790 -23.55 -110.13 -16.23
CA ILE A 790 -23.33 -111.18 -15.19
C ILE A 790 -24.59 -111.91 -14.94
N LYS A 791 -25.76 -111.20 -14.81
CA LYS A 791 -27.07 -111.84 -14.66
C LYS A 791 -27.36 -112.74 -15.83
N PHE A 792 -27.17 -112.28 -17.08
CA PHE A 792 -27.44 -113.09 -18.27
C PHE A 792 -26.55 -114.30 -18.30
N LEU A 793 -25.27 -114.19 -18.01
CA LEU A 793 -24.36 -115.34 -17.95
C LEU A 793 -24.76 -116.31 -16.84
N SER A 794 -25.21 -115.76 -15.69
CA SER A 794 -25.69 -116.57 -14.56
C SER A 794 -27.00 -117.41 -14.95
N GLU A 795 -27.91 -116.70 -15.67
CA GLU A 795 -29.08 -117.35 -16.21
C GLU A 795 -28.71 -118.42 -17.27
N THR A 796 -27.76 -118.12 -18.12
CA THR A 796 -27.21 -119.12 -19.14
C THR A 796 -26.62 -120.28 -18.47
N ILE A 797 -25.89 -120.18 -17.33
CA ILE A 797 -25.41 -121.28 -16.53
C ILE A 797 -26.55 -122.11 -16.03
N GLY A 798 -27.65 -121.47 -15.57
CA GLY A 798 -28.83 -122.22 -15.10
C GLY A 798 -29.43 -123.09 -16.22
N ILE A 799 -29.53 -122.50 -17.45
CA ILE A 799 -30.06 -123.23 -18.64
C ILE A 799 -29.13 -124.34 -19.11
N LYS A 800 -27.77 -124.07 -19.17
CA LYS A 800 -26.76 -125.09 -19.57
C LYS A 800 -26.62 -126.25 -18.57
N LYS A 801 -26.76 -126.01 -17.26
CA LYS A 801 -26.80 -126.99 -16.20
C LYS A 801 -27.93 -127.90 -16.31
N GLN A 802 -29.09 -127.43 -16.79
CA GLN A 802 -30.24 -128.30 -17.04
C GLN A 802 -30.11 -129.15 -18.28
N LYS A 803 -29.19 -128.78 -19.18
CA LYS A 803 -28.91 -129.54 -20.43
C LYS A 803 -27.62 -130.33 -20.40
N GLU A 804 -26.98 -130.59 -19.18
CA GLU A 804 -25.69 -131.28 -18.97
C GLU A 804 -24.61 -130.80 -19.88
N GLN A 805 -24.51 -129.50 -20.23
CA GLN A 805 -23.42 -128.92 -21.02
C GLN A 805 -22.42 -128.26 -20.15
N SER A 806 -21.16 -128.15 -20.59
CA SER A 806 -20.05 -127.53 -19.85
C SER A 806 -20.39 -126.02 -19.58
N ILE A 807 -20.10 -125.53 -18.33
CA ILE A 807 -20.43 -124.23 -17.85
C ILE A 807 -19.18 -123.41 -17.48
N GLU A 808 -17.96 -123.91 -17.73
CA GLU A 808 -16.69 -123.41 -17.30
C GLU A 808 -16.40 -122.04 -17.94
N ASP A 809 -16.79 -121.83 -19.22
CA ASP A 809 -16.58 -120.58 -19.96
C ASP A 809 -17.44 -119.45 -19.41
N GLU A 810 -18.69 -119.69 -19.03
CA GLU A 810 -19.60 -118.76 -18.43
C GLU A 810 -19.13 -118.36 -17.03
N ILE A 811 -18.65 -119.33 -16.22
CA ILE A 811 -18.08 -119.08 -14.90
C ILE A 811 -16.82 -118.24 -15.03
N SER A 812 -15.94 -118.56 -15.95
CA SER A 812 -14.72 -117.76 -16.25
C SER A 812 -15.12 -116.32 -16.72
N SER A 813 -16.14 -116.18 -17.56
CA SER A 813 -16.59 -114.92 -18.04
C SER A 813 -17.20 -114.07 -16.92
N ILE A 814 -17.99 -114.68 -16.01
CA ILE A 814 -18.53 -113.96 -14.83
C ILE A 814 -17.43 -113.49 -13.94
N ARG A 815 -16.41 -114.34 -13.69
CA ARG A 815 -15.27 -113.89 -12.88
C ARG A 815 -14.49 -112.77 -13.51
N ASN A 816 -14.25 -112.80 -14.79
CA ASN A 816 -13.58 -111.73 -15.51
C ASN A 816 -14.35 -110.44 -15.54
N TYR A 817 -15.66 -110.50 -15.80
CA TYR A 817 -16.54 -109.30 -15.73
C TYR A 817 -16.63 -108.78 -14.32
N SER A 818 -16.68 -109.60 -13.28
CA SER A 818 -16.69 -109.09 -11.91
C SER A 818 -15.38 -108.39 -11.57
N HIS A 819 -14.20 -108.93 -11.95
CA HIS A 819 -12.96 -108.23 -11.72
C HIS A 819 -12.93 -106.90 -12.49
N GLU A 820 -13.30 -106.91 -13.77
CA GLU A 820 -13.34 -105.69 -14.56
C GLU A 820 -14.26 -104.56 -13.93
N MET A 821 -15.35 -104.99 -13.34
CA MET A 821 -16.24 -104.09 -12.65
C MET A 821 -15.67 -103.53 -11.36
N ILE A 822 -14.98 -104.37 -10.57
CA ILE A 822 -14.32 -103.96 -9.33
C ILE A 822 -13.22 -102.93 -9.66
N ASP A 823 -12.45 -103.19 -10.69
CA ASP A 823 -11.38 -102.21 -11.10
C ASP A 823 -11.94 -100.94 -11.62
N LYS A 824 -12.95 -100.93 -12.43
CA LYS A 824 -13.68 -99.70 -12.89
C LYS A 824 -14.28 -98.92 -11.75
N MET A 825 -14.90 -99.61 -10.74
CA MET A 825 -15.38 -98.94 -9.56
C MET A 825 -14.26 -98.27 -8.77
N GLY A 826 -13.09 -98.93 -8.60
CA GLY A 826 -11.95 -98.37 -7.91
C GLY A 826 -11.43 -97.09 -8.57
N GLU A 827 -11.36 -97.12 -9.92
CA GLU A 827 -10.94 -95.95 -10.70
C GLU A 827 -11.90 -94.75 -10.54
N ILE A 828 -13.21 -94.96 -10.56
CA ILE A 828 -14.19 -93.93 -10.40
C ILE A 828 -14.16 -93.35 -8.97
N VAL A 829 -14.06 -94.23 -7.95
CA VAL A 829 -13.99 -93.76 -6.55
C VAL A 829 -12.70 -92.96 -6.30
N TRP A 830 -11.57 -93.39 -6.89
CA TRP A 830 -10.33 -92.67 -6.74
C TRP A 830 -10.38 -91.27 -7.42
N ALA A 831 -10.92 -91.24 -8.63
CA ALA A 831 -11.05 -89.94 -9.36
C ALA A 831 -11.98 -88.96 -8.72
N LEU A 832 -12.99 -89.42 -7.96
CA LEU A 832 -14.00 -88.57 -7.30
C LEU A 832 -13.69 -88.21 -5.84
N ASN A 833 -12.63 -88.84 -5.27
CA ASN A 833 -12.29 -88.53 -3.86
C ASN A 833 -11.54 -87.18 -3.72
N GLU A 834 -12.14 -86.24 -3.03
CA GLU A 834 -11.57 -84.96 -2.76
C GLU A 834 -10.25 -84.92 -1.96
N LYS A 835 -9.97 -86.04 -1.30
CA LYS A 835 -8.67 -86.20 -0.59
C LYS A 835 -7.47 -86.34 -1.50
N ASN A 836 -7.65 -86.68 -2.79
CA ASN A 836 -6.62 -86.89 -3.79
C ASN A 836 -6.54 -85.75 -4.81
N ASP A 837 -6.95 -84.53 -4.43
CA ASP A 837 -7.09 -83.40 -5.34
C ASP A 837 -5.72 -82.74 -5.68
N SER A 838 -4.61 -83.17 -5.18
CA SER A 838 -3.32 -82.62 -5.51
C SER A 838 -2.71 -83.18 -6.80
N LEU A 839 -1.94 -82.36 -7.51
CA LEU A 839 -1.13 -82.85 -8.67
C LEU A 839 -0.16 -84.01 -8.29
N ASN A 840 0.42 -83.92 -7.10
CA ASN A 840 1.34 -84.93 -6.56
C ASN A 840 0.64 -86.29 -6.40
N ASP A 841 -0.61 -86.34 -5.93
CA ASP A 841 -1.38 -87.56 -5.79
C ASP A 841 -1.63 -88.23 -7.17
N LEU A 842 -2.04 -87.37 -8.15
CA LEU A 842 -2.23 -87.84 -9.53
C LEU A 842 -0.95 -88.42 -10.11
N LEU A 843 0.17 -87.74 -10.00
CA LEU A 843 1.42 -88.18 -10.57
C LEU A 843 1.94 -89.48 -9.86
N SER A 844 1.82 -89.54 -8.53
CA SER A 844 2.20 -90.72 -7.74
C SER A 844 1.35 -91.92 -8.07
N TYR A 845 0.04 -91.73 -8.20
CA TYR A 845 -0.89 -92.80 -8.60
C TYR A 845 -0.60 -93.29 -9.99
N THR A 846 -0.39 -92.39 -10.96
CA THR A 846 -0.08 -92.72 -12.35
C THR A 846 1.24 -93.41 -12.48
N ARG A 847 2.25 -92.95 -11.72
CA ARG A 847 3.56 -93.64 -11.67
C ARG A 847 3.46 -95.08 -11.15
N SER A 848 2.76 -95.26 -10.02
CA SER A 848 2.57 -96.54 -9.41
C SER A 848 1.92 -97.50 -10.35
N TYR A 849 0.83 -97.15 -11.00
CA TYR A 849 0.15 -97.87 -12.02
C TYR A 849 1.07 -98.23 -13.19
N ALA A 850 1.82 -97.32 -13.72
CA ALA A 850 2.70 -97.48 -14.87
C ALA A 850 3.79 -98.45 -14.58
N VAL A 851 4.45 -98.39 -13.42
CA VAL A 851 5.52 -99.34 -13.03
C VAL A 851 4.97 -100.70 -12.80
N GLU A 852 3.89 -100.89 -12.09
CA GLU A 852 3.28 -102.17 -11.77
C GLU A 852 2.78 -102.85 -13.05
N TYR A 853 2.08 -102.13 -13.91
CA TYR A 853 1.48 -102.66 -15.13
C TYR A 853 2.56 -103.13 -16.14
N LEU A 854 3.62 -102.31 -16.34
CA LEU A 854 4.70 -102.74 -17.26
C LEU A 854 5.56 -103.85 -16.69
N MET A 855 5.83 -103.84 -15.38
CA MET A 855 6.56 -104.99 -14.75
C MET A 855 5.75 -106.25 -14.81
N GLN A 856 4.49 -106.30 -14.58
CA GLN A 856 3.65 -107.49 -14.71
C GLN A 856 3.63 -108.08 -16.11
N ASN A 857 3.90 -107.22 -17.12
CA ASN A 857 3.99 -107.66 -18.50
C ASN A 857 5.42 -107.88 -19.01
N GLY A 858 6.43 -107.92 -18.07
CA GLY A 858 7.82 -108.22 -18.39
C GLY A 858 8.60 -107.09 -19.10
N ILE A 859 8.11 -105.88 -19.04
CA ILE A 859 8.76 -104.69 -19.69
C ILE A 859 9.46 -103.90 -18.62
N ARG A 860 10.72 -103.57 -18.82
CA ARG A 860 11.48 -102.70 -17.88
C ARG A 860 10.96 -101.25 -17.96
N CYS A 861 10.51 -100.68 -16.83
CA CYS A 861 10.02 -99.34 -16.76
C CYS A 861 11.06 -98.45 -16.07
N THR A 862 11.45 -97.35 -16.69
CA THR A 862 12.22 -96.21 -16.08
C THR A 862 11.37 -95.00 -15.99
N VAL A 863 11.20 -94.45 -14.80
CA VAL A 863 10.42 -93.24 -14.61
C VAL A 863 11.34 -92.10 -14.18
N GLU A 864 11.35 -91.00 -14.96
CA GLU A 864 12.03 -89.73 -14.69
C GLU A 864 11.04 -88.76 -14.17
N MET A 865 11.17 -88.42 -12.93
CA MET A 865 10.34 -87.38 -12.34
C MET A 865 11.11 -86.63 -11.23
N ALA A 866 10.75 -85.35 -10.97
CA ALA A 866 11.32 -84.57 -9.87
C ALA A 866 10.89 -85.12 -8.53
N ASP A 867 11.72 -84.99 -7.50
CA ASP A 867 11.39 -85.42 -6.12
C ASP A 867 10.22 -84.64 -5.50
N GLU A 868 10.02 -83.35 -5.89
CA GLU A 868 8.92 -82.55 -5.47
C GLU A 868 8.37 -81.72 -6.63
N PHE A 869 7.04 -81.64 -6.70
CA PHE A 869 6.27 -80.78 -7.63
C PHE A 869 5.50 -79.67 -6.87
N PRO A 870 5.19 -78.58 -7.54
CA PRO A 870 4.34 -77.54 -6.94
C PRO A 870 3.04 -78.15 -6.44
N THR A 871 2.56 -77.69 -5.26
CA THR A 871 1.26 -78.11 -4.71
C THR A 871 0.17 -77.40 -5.51
N VAL A 872 -0.29 -78.07 -6.57
CA VAL A 872 -1.37 -77.63 -7.44
C VAL A 872 -2.56 -78.53 -7.25
N PHE A 873 -3.74 -77.92 -7.04
CA PHE A 873 -5.01 -78.66 -6.99
C PHE A 873 -5.49 -78.91 -8.41
N VAL A 874 -5.92 -80.11 -8.68
CA VAL A 874 -6.39 -80.54 -10.00
C VAL A 874 -7.83 -81.11 -9.85
N THR A 875 -8.67 -80.82 -10.80
CA THR A 875 -10.08 -81.26 -10.77
C THR A 875 -10.14 -82.81 -10.95
N GLY A 876 -11.19 -83.43 -10.44
CA GLY A 876 -11.44 -84.85 -10.65
C GLY A 876 -11.50 -85.21 -12.14
N GLU A 877 -12.00 -84.32 -12.97
CA GLU A 877 -12.00 -84.43 -14.44
C GLU A 877 -10.58 -84.46 -15.03
N PHE A 878 -9.76 -83.55 -14.57
CA PHE A 878 -8.33 -83.49 -14.99
C PHE A 878 -7.58 -84.77 -14.59
N ARG A 879 -7.77 -85.22 -13.35
CA ARG A 879 -7.13 -86.45 -12.86
C ARG A 879 -7.51 -87.74 -13.68
N ARG A 880 -8.88 -87.77 -13.91
CA ARG A 880 -9.40 -88.94 -14.66
C ARG A 880 -8.89 -88.98 -16.10
N ASN A 881 -8.90 -87.78 -16.77
CA ASN A 881 -8.47 -87.75 -18.18
C ASN A 881 -6.97 -88.04 -18.35
N ILE A 882 -6.08 -87.50 -17.52
CA ILE A 882 -4.63 -87.72 -17.52
C ILE A 882 -4.36 -89.24 -17.23
N TYR A 883 -4.92 -89.70 -16.14
CA TYR A 883 -4.70 -91.12 -15.77
C TYR A 883 -5.15 -92.06 -16.88
N LEU A 884 -6.33 -91.87 -17.42
CA LEU A 884 -6.83 -92.78 -18.50
C LEU A 884 -6.07 -92.57 -19.82
N ALA A 885 -5.51 -91.47 -20.14
CA ALA A 885 -4.69 -91.21 -21.30
C ALA A 885 -3.34 -91.98 -21.17
N VAL A 886 -2.70 -91.86 -19.98
CA VAL A 886 -1.48 -92.62 -19.69
C VAL A 886 -1.73 -94.18 -19.72
N LYS A 887 -2.81 -94.57 -19.04
CA LYS A 887 -3.23 -95.95 -19.02
C LYS A 887 -3.39 -96.53 -20.43
N GLU A 888 -4.05 -95.86 -21.32
CA GLU A 888 -4.28 -96.21 -22.69
C GLU A 888 -2.96 -96.30 -23.49
N ALA A 889 -2.08 -95.27 -23.26
CA ALA A 889 -0.74 -95.28 -23.89
C ALA A 889 0.08 -96.52 -23.49
N LEU A 890 0.09 -96.88 -22.19
CA LEU A 890 0.82 -98.07 -21.68
C LEU A 890 0.17 -99.38 -22.18
N HIS A 891 -1.14 -99.42 -22.29
CA HIS A 891 -1.83 -100.58 -22.91
C HIS A 891 -1.42 -100.76 -24.36
N ASN A 892 -1.23 -99.66 -25.09
CA ASN A 892 -0.80 -99.69 -26.48
C ASN A 892 0.68 -100.23 -26.62
N VAL A 893 1.55 -99.90 -25.68
CA VAL A 893 2.90 -100.35 -25.61
C VAL A 893 2.91 -101.90 -25.41
N VAL A 894 2.18 -102.38 -24.39
CA VAL A 894 2.17 -103.83 -24.08
C VAL A 894 1.57 -104.68 -25.25
N LYS A 895 0.49 -104.26 -25.85
CA LYS A 895 -0.20 -104.97 -26.92
C LYS A 895 0.48 -104.88 -28.28
N HIS A 896 1.16 -103.72 -28.58
CA HIS A 896 1.54 -103.48 -29.96
C HIS A 896 3.02 -103.22 -30.20
N ALA A 897 3.77 -102.69 -29.19
CA ALA A 897 5.14 -102.22 -29.37
C ALA A 897 6.18 -103.34 -29.41
N ALA A 898 5.90 -104.47 -28.74
CA ALA A 898 6.94 -105.55 -28.48
C ALA A 898 8.24 -104.93 -27.89
N ALA A 899 8.08 -103.97 -26.99
CA ALA A 899 9.18 -103.26 -26.36
C ALA A 899 9.82 -104.02 -25.20
N GLY A 900 11.11 -103.94 -25.04
CA GLY A 900 11.82 -104.46 -23.87
C GLY A 900 11.97 -103.42 -22.72
N GLN A 901 11.87 -102.16 -23.06
CA GLN A 901 12.02 -101.05 -22.09
C GLN A 901 11.08 -99.82 -22.45
N VAL A 902 10.51 -99.22 -21.41
CA VAL A 902 9.73 -97.98 -21.50
C VAL A 902 10.30 -96.93 -20.54
N CYS A 903 10.50 -95.74 -21.07
CA CYS A 903 10.85 -94.53 -20.26
C CYS A 903 9.68 -93.58 -20.19
N ILE A 904 9.28 -93.23 -18.98
CA ILE A 904 8.17 -92.24 -18.72
C ILE A 904 8.80 -91.06 -18.01
N SER A 905 8.64 -89.85 -18.57
CA SER A 905 9.09 -88.62 -17.89
C SER A 905 7.91 -87.67 -17.57
N PHE A 906 7.92 -87.18 -16.37
CA PHE A 906 6.94 -86.17 -15.88
C PHE A 906 7.67 -84.85 -15.67
N ARG A 907 7.25 -83.81 -16.34
CA ARG A 907 7.75 -82.45 -16.19
C ARG A 907 6.60 -81.50 -15.89
N VAL A 908 6.84 -80.70 -14.94
CA VAL A 908 5.84 -79.69 -14.51
C VAL A 908 6.46 -78.28 -14.52
N HIS A 909 5.95 -77.46 -15.38
CA HIS A 909 6.28 -76.06 -15.44
C HIS A 909 4.95 -75.19 -15.36
N ARG A 910 4.58 -74.57 -16.44
CA ARG A 910 3.24 -73.94 -16.60
C ARG A 910 2.20 -74.92 -17.04
N GLN A 911 2.62 -76.03 -17.46
CA GLN A 911 1.78 -77.12 -17.87
C GLN A 911 2.40 -78.50 -17.39
N LEU A 912 1.58 -79.48 -17.24
CA LEU A 912 2.00 -80.88 -17.02
C LEU A 912 2.35 -81.43 -18.36
N GLU A 913 3.59 -81.97 -18.47
CA GLU A 913 4.08 -82.71 -19.64
C GLU A 913 4.44 -84.14 -19.23
N ILE A 914 3.83 -85.09 -19.90
CA ILE A 914 4.06 -86.53 -19.71
C ILE A 914 4.56 -87.07 -21.01
N THR A 915 5.75 -87.69 -20.98
CA THR A 915 6.31 -88.32 -22.15
C THR A 915 6.50 -89.79 -21.89
N ILE A 916 6.03 -90.66 -22.79
CA ILE A 916 6.15 -92.11 -22.73
C ILE A 916 6.90 -92.53 -24.00
N LYS A 917 8.07 -93.12 -23.82
CA LYS A 917 8.88 -93.58 -24.91
C LYS A 917 9.20 -95.09 -24.75
N ASP A 918 8.92 -95.88 -25.78
CA ASP A 918 9.27 -97.24 -25.82
C ASP A 918 10.42 -97.52 -26.82
N ASP A 919 11.15 -98.73 -26.69
CA ASP A 919 12.17 -99.20 -27.58
C ASP A 919 11.67 -100.25 -28.60
N GLY A 920 10.38 -100.26 -28.78
CA GLY A 920 9.76 -101.31 -29.60
C GLY A 920 9.85 -101.05 -31.11
N ARG A 921 9.06 -101.78 -31.85
CA ARG A 921 9.04 -101.73 -33.35
C ARG A 921 8.48 -100.43 -33.94
N GLY A 922 8.04 -99.46 -33.12
CA GLY A 922 7.43 -98.24 -33.53
C GLY A 922 6.02 -98.41 -34.06
N PHE A 923 5.48 -97.24 -34.49
CA PHE A 923 4.09 -97.20 -34.95
C PHE A 923 4.06 -96.58 -36.37
N ASP A 924 3.33 -97.21 -37.32
CA ASP A 924 3.13 -96.64 -38.67
C ASP A 924 1.82 -95.80 -38.71
N PRO A 925 1.93 -94.49 -38.86
CA PRO A 925 0.76 -93.58 -38.87
C PRO A 925 -0.19 -93.80 -40.03
N ASN A 926 0.27 -94.43 -41.16
CA ASN A 926 -0.52 -94.54 -42.38
C ASN A 926 -1.24 -95.90 -42.51
N ARG A 927 -1.03 -96.83 -41.58
CA ARG A 927 -1.71 -98.12 -41.58
C ARG A 927 -3.14 -97.95 -40.95
N ASN A 928 -4.09 -97.61 -41.80
CA ASN A 928 -5.52 -97.52 -41.39
C ASN A 928 -6.01 -98.91 -40.96
N ARG A 929 -6.14 -99.20 -39.66
CA ARG A 929 -6.99 -100.24 -39.13
C ARG A 929 -8.35 -99.64 -38.75
N PRO A 930 -9.47 -100.06 -39.39
CA PRO A 930 -10.80 -99.72 -38.90
C PRO A 930 -10.94 -100.34 -37.49
N HIS A 931 -11.17 -99.46 -36.51
CA HIS A 931 -11.35 -99.68 -35.06
C HIS A 931 -10.15 -99.39 -34.08
N SER A 932 -9.32 -98.39 -34.33
CA SER A 932 -8.38 -97.89 -33.29
C SER A 932 -8.94 -96.85 -32.47
N ASN A 933 -9.92 -97.16 -31.63
CA ASN A 933 -10.59 -96.13 -30.73
C ASN A 933 -9.61 -95.55 -29.66
N GLY A 934 -8.54 -96.18 -29.32
CA GLY A 934 -7.59 -95.76 -28.27
C GLY A 934 -6.90 -94.45 -28.54
N LEU A 935 -6.35 -94.20 -29.72
CA LEU A 935 -5.67 -93.01 -30.08
C LEU A 935 -6.64 -91.82 -30.14
N ILE A 936 -7.84 -91.96 -30.65
CA ILE A 936 -8.85 -91.02 -30.70
C ILE A 936 -9.34 -90.57 -29.30
N ASN A 937 -9.47 -91.67 -28.46
CA ASN A 937 -9.88 -91.41 -27.06
C ASN A 937 -8.82 -90.63 -26.25
N MET A 938 -7.49 -91.02 -26.42
CA MET A 938 -6.43 -90.24 -25.78
C MET A 938 -6.43 -88.75 -26.20
N LYS A 939 -6.51 -88.50 -27.52
CA LYS A 939 -6.60 -87.11 -28.03
C LYS A 939 -7.78 -86.40 -27.48
N LYS A 940 -8.96 -86.99 -27.47
CA LYS A 940 -10.18 -86.38 -26.93
C LYS A 940 -10.04 -86.12 -25.44
N ARG A 941 -9.56 -87.01 -24.64
CA ARG A 941 -9.32 -86.84 -23.20
C ARG A 941 -8.37 -85.73 -22.88
N MET A 942 -7.33 -85.53 -23.69
CA MET A 942 -6.42 -84.40 -23.53
C MET A 942 -7.12 -83.08 -23.94
N GLN A 943 -7.87 -83.08 -25.02
CA GLN A 943 -8.65 -81.88 -25.45
C GLN A 943 -9.72 -81.41 -24.40
N ASP A 944 -10.40 -82.39 -23.75
CA ASP A 944 -11.38 -82.16 -22.74
C ASP A 944 -10.82 -81.37 -21.53
N ILE A 945 -9.54 -81.46 -21.29
CA ILE A 945 -8.80 -80.72 -20.23
C ILE A 945 -7.93 -79.58 -20.78
N GLY A 946 -8.16 -79.14 -22.04
CA GLY A 946 -7.39 -78.11 -22.69
C GLY A 946 -5.94 -78.45 -23.02
N GLY A 947 -5.58 -79.74 -23.02
CA GLY A 947 -4.26 -80.24 -23.30
C GLY A 947 -4.06 -80.69 -24.75
N THR A 948 -2.82 -81.16 -25.04
CA THR A 948 -2.44 -81.70 -26.37
C THR A 948 -1.96 -83.11 -26.26
N PHE A 949 -2.11 -83.88 -27.34
CA PHE A 949 -1.68 -85.22 -27.50
C PHE A 949 -0.87 -85.31 -28.80
N GLU A 950 0.37 -85.75 -28.71
CA GLU A 950 1.22 -86.00 -29.85
C GLU A 950 1.79 -87.43 -29.78
N ILE A 951 1.93 -88.09 -30.93
CA ILE A 951 2.53 -89.35 -31.04
C ILE A 951 3.51 -89.37 -32.24
N ASN A 952 4.73 -89.73 -31.99
CA ASN A 952 5.78 -89.77 -33.00
C ASN A 952 6.53 -91.13 -33.02
N ASN A 953 7.17 -91.51 -34.17
CA ASN A 953 7.95 -92.65 -34.33
C ASN A 953 9.48 -92.32 -34.29
N ALA A 954 10.19 -92.64 -33.23
CA ALA A 954 11.59 -92.30 -33.02
C ALA A 954 12.33 -93.45 -32.33
N GLN A 955 12.78 -94.50 -33.12
CA GLN A 955 13.36 -95.70 -32.58
C GLN A 955 12.53 -96.33 -31.44
N GLY A 956 11.26 -96.71 -31.79
CA GLY A 956 10.17 -96.98 -30.86
C GLY A 956 9.04 -96.01 -30.97
N THR A 957 8.04 -96.04 -30.12
CA THR A 957 6.94 -95.02 -30.10
C THR A 957 7.19 -93.97 -29.04
N TYR A 958 6.97 -92.70 -29.39
CA TYR A 958 7.07 -91.60 -28.49
C TYR A 958 5.69 -90.92 -28.37
N VAL A 959 5.11 -90.98 -27.18
CA VAL A 959 3.82 -90.32 -26.87
C VAL A 959 4.11 -89.12 -25.96
N HIS A 960 3.59 -88.00 -26.35
CA HIS A 960 3.67 -86.74 -25.55
C HIS A 960 2.28 -86.21 -25.23
N LEU A 961 2.03 -86.02 -23.96
CA LEU A 961 0.80 -85.42 -23.39
C LEU A 961 1.18 -84.17 -22.69
N SER A 962 0.50 -83.08 -23.04
CA SER A 962 0.66 -81.83 -22.28
C SER A 962 -0.72 -81.33 -21.85
N ALA A 963 -0.85 -80.77 -20.66
CA ALA A 963 -2.05 -80.27 -20.14
C ALA A 963 -1.79 -78.98 -19.30
N PRO A 964 -2.54 -77.83 -19.52
CA PRO A 964 -2.35 -76.64 -18.76
C PRO A 964 -2.71 -76.87 -17.30
N LEU A 965 -1.85 -76.39 -16.41
CA LEU A 965 -2.15 -76.29 -14.98
C LEU A 965 -2.65 -74.88 -14.68
N THR A 966 -3.86 -74.76 -14.17
CA THR A 966 -4.38 -73.50 -13.59
C THR A 966 -3.66 -73.27 -12.26
N LEU A 967 -2.52 -72.53 -12.33
CA LEU A 967 -1.77 -72.07 -11.17
C LEU A 967 -2.55 -71.03 -10.34
#